data_62cc33803e2848037050aa9073b72b4d
#
_entry.id   62cc33803e2848037050aa9073b72b4d
#
_cell.length_a   1.000
_cell.length_b   1.000
_cell.length_c   1.000
_cell.angle_alpha   90.00
_cell.angle_beta   90.00
_cell.angle_gamma   90.00
#
_symmetry.space_group_name_H-M   'P 1'
#
loop_
_entity.id
_entity.type
_entity.pdbx_description
1 polymer ?
#
loop_
_entity_poly.entity_id
_entity_poly.type
_entity_poly.pdbx_seq_one_letter_code
_entity_poly.pdbx_strand_id
1 'polypeptide(L)'
;MCVYTYTLACIYTFYFYIFVYSCKFFSLQESFSCMIISVFVILCLPISSTSHFPSQNATVYLRSSFIQEALHRARELTDAAYAHTTERAKASVSDGSVRPNDLLALFKQTGPKTRTHIRSAEFLDNTVELIREMVYTHSMDKPDLTELLSAEDIETILQVTGCSTETLRPVCKSDCLSKRYRTITGHCNNRENPLWGAANTPYARWLSAEYEDPRGAPRGWNPQHTYHNYTLPPVRSVSQEVLYTHNENISLDTSLSHLLVEWGQWIDHDLTLTPQSPSTAAFRTGADCTRTCSRDTPCFPIEIPLSDPRTGTQTCMPFFRSAPSCMGGSVPLGHREQLNAITAFVDASMVYGSSDTLASVLRNHSSPLGLLAVNQFHSDQGLGFMPYLPRTQPHLDPCGPRERINPIPLPETAERLNISMGNRSFCFQAGDPRANEHLGMIALHTLFLREHNRLAEELHKLNPHWSPDTLYQEARKILGAVHQILTWDHYLPRVLGPSANLVLMPSYKGYDPAADPSISNIFSTAAFRFAHVTVHPVVNRLGPNYRLSPEHPALPLHHSLFASWRMVQEGGIDPVLRGLLLSPAKLQTADQMMVEELTERLFQAQGGLPLDLAALNLQRGRDHGLQGYSAWRELCGLSAPVNESDLAGILGNGVLARKLLHLYGTAKNIDVWVGAISEPALPGGRVGPLLACLIAKQFRALRDGDRFWWQKEGVFSSAQRDAFRTTSLSRIICDNTRIRLVPFDPFAHTLSPDDLLPCTRIAHMNLSAWREPDADPVCGAVPRLHLGFSVLCDSAVMYQCPTGYLLQGAPHVTCDPDTHKWTPQPPTCQDIDECSAHPPVCPPHLQCFNTPGGHTCTEFSFGKP
;
A
#
# COMPACT_ATOMS: atom_id res chain seq x y z
N MET A 1 54.28 2.69 -27.06
CA MET A 1 53.73 3.53 -28.13
C MET A 1 52.20 3.51 -28.20
N CYS A 2 51.52 2.49 -27.75
CA CYS A 2 50.03 2.42 -27.74
C CYS A 2 49.35 3.19 -26.59
N VAL A 3 50.01 3.54 -25.52
CA VAL A 3 49.39 4.25 -24.37
C VAL A 3 49.30 5.77 -24.62
N TYR A 4 50.12 6.33 -25.52
CA TYR A 4 50.09 7.77 -25.86
C TYR A 4 48.98 8.16 -26.85
N THR A 5 48.49 7.23 -27.63
CA THR A 5 47.41 7.48 -28.61
C THR A 5 46.01 7.53 -27.98
N TYR A 6 45.79 6.78 -26.89
CA TYR A 6 44.50 6.81 -26.20
C TYR A 6 44.26 8.08 -25.36
N THR A 7 45.33 8.63 -24.77
CA THR A 7 45.25 9.84 -23.96
C THR A 7 44.96 11.10 -24.84
N LEU A 8 45.47 11.14 -26.07
CA LEU A 8 45.15 12.26 -26.96
C LEU A 8 43.71 12.19 -27.51
N ALA A 9 43.17 11.01 -27.76
CA ALA A 9 41.77 10.84 -28.21
C ALA A 9 40.76 11.27 -27.13
N CYS A 10 41.01 10.91 -25.88
CA CYS A 10 40.13 11.35 -24.75
C CYS A 10 40.20 12.85 -24.50
N ILE A 11 41.36 13.47 -24.62
CA ILE A 11 41.51 14.93 -24.43
C ILE A 11 40.79 15.70 -25.56
N TYR A 12 40.85 15.21 -26.81
CA TYR A 12 40.15 15.85 -27.93
C TYR A 12 38.64 15.70 -27.82
N THR A 13 38.14 14.56 -27.37
CA THR A 13 36.69 14.36 -27.15
C THR A 13 36.16 15.23 -26.01
N PHE A 14 36.94 15.41 -24.94
CA PHE A 14 36.56 16.26 -23.82
C PHE A 14 36.55 17.78 -24.17
N TYR A 15 37.53 18.25 -24.98
CA TYR A 15 37.55 19.62 -25.50
C TYR A 15 36.43 19.89 -26.50
N PHE A 16 36.03 18.89 -27.32
CA PHE A 16 34.91 19.01 -28.25
C PHE A 16 33.55 19.11 -27.51
N TYR A 17 33.39 18.39 -26.42
CA TYR A 17 32.15 18.47 -25.58
C TYR A 17 32.03 19.82 -24.86
N ILE A 18 33.13 20.38 -24.36
CA ILE A 18 33.16 21.70 -23.73
C ILE A 18 32.88 22.81 -24.75
N PHE A 19 33.39 22.68 -25.98
CA PHE A 19 33.15 23.69 -27.02
C PHE A 19 31.69 23.66 -27.55
N VAL A 20 31.07 22.52 -27.69
CA VAL A 20 29.66 22.40 -28.07
C VAL A 20 28.71 22.92 -27.00
N TYR A 21 29.06 22.78 -25.70
CA TYR A 21 28.28 23.37 -24.62
C TYR A 21 28.44 24.88 -24.49
N SER A 22 29.60 25.44 -24.81
CA SER A 22 29.83 26.89 -24.78
C SER A 22 29.15 27.63 -25.93
N CYS A 23 28.97 26.98 -27.11
CA CYS A 23 28.29 27.59 -28.26
C CYS A 23 26.75 27.72 -28.05
N LYS A 24 26.14 27.01 -27.09
CA LYS A 24 24.71 27.15 -26.77
C LYS A 24 24.36 28.35 -25.87
N PHE A 25 25.39 29.04 -25.34
CA PHE A 25 25.19 30.16 -24.38
C PHE A 25 25.40 31.55 -24.97
N PHE A 26 25.89 31.69 -26.21
CA PHE A 26 26.05 33.03 -26.83
C PHE A 26 25.13 33.19 -28.05
N SER A 27 24.32 34.24 -27.99
CA SER A 27 23.27 34.58 -28.95
C SER A 27 23.82 35.20 -30.24
N LEU A 28 23.32 34.69 -31.36
CA LEU A 28 22.96 35.39 -32.60
C LEU A 28 23.95 36.35 -33.31
N GLN A 29 25.24 36.29 -33.08
CA GLN A 29 26.14 37.17 -33.90
C GLN A 29 27.40 36.54 -34.47
N GLU A 30 27.67 35.23 -34.32
CA GLU A 30 28.85 34.57 -34.88
C GLU A 30 28.53 33.26 -35.63
N SER A 31 27.48 33.26 -36.44
CA SER A 31 27.08 32.07 -37.22
C SER A 31 28.07 31.71 -38.35
N PHE A 32 28.97 32.60 -38.74
CA PHE A 32 29.92 32.39 -39.86
C PHE A 32 31.19 31.64 -39.44
N SER A 33 31.68 31.79 -38.23
CA SER A 33 32.91 31.14 -37.78
C SER A 33 32.75 29.64 -37.50
N CYS A 34 31.56 29.21 -37.01
CA CYS A 34 31.28 27.80 -36.77
C CYS A 34 31.12 26.98 -38.05
N MET A 35 30.61 27.59 -39.12
CA MET A 35 30.41 26.93 -40.43
C MET A 35 31.71 26.62 -41.13
N ILE A 36 32.73 27.50 -41.04
CA ILE A 36 34.06 27.30 -41.65
C ILE A 36 34.82 26.17 -40.91
N ILE A 37 34.70 26.05 -39.61
CA ILE A 37 35.36 24.97 -38.84
C ILE A 37 34.74 23.61 -39.14
N SER A 38 33.42 23.54 -39.31
CA SER A 38 32.74 22.31 -39.72
C SER A 38 33.12 21.80 -41.10
N VAL A 39 33.35 22.70 -42.06
CA VAL A 39 33.78 22.34 -43.44
C VAL A 39 35.24 21.90 -43.45
N PHE A 40 36.14 22.49 -42.59
CA PHE A 40 37.54 22.09 -42.54
C PHE A 40 37.75 20.71 -41.87
N VAL A 41 36.89 20.32 -40.91
CA VAL A 41 36.98 18.99 -40.27
C VAL A 41 36.51 17.87 -41.21
N ILE A 42 35.60 18.17 -42.15
CA ILE A 42 35.13 17.19 -43.15
C ILE A 42 36.16 16.98 -44.28
N LEU A 43 37.04 17.97 -44.53
CA LEU A 43 38.07 17.90 -45.59
C LEU A 43 39.42 17.31 -45.13
N CYS A 44 39.61 17.02 -43.86
CA CYS A 44 40.85 16.44 -43.32
C CYS A 44 40.76 14.98 -42.88
N LEU A 45 39.73 14.24 -43.30
CA LEU A 45 39.71 12.79 -43.12
C LEU A 45 40.56 12.10 -44.20
N PRO A 46 41.64 11.34 -43.85
CA PRO A 46 42.41 10.62 -44.82
C PRO A 46 41.61 9.49 -45.46
N ILE A 47 41.53 9.49 -46.76
CA ILE A 47 41.06 8.36 -47.55
C ILE A 47 42.08 7.23 -47.36
N SER A 48 41.87 6.35 -46.41
CA SER A 48 42.60 5.10 -46.30
C SER A 48 41.83 3.98 -46.99
N SER A 49 42.51 3.39 -47.91
CA SER A 49 42.14 2.26 -48.74
C SER A 49 41.58 1.10 -47.96
N THR A 50 40.47 0.57 -48.42
CA THR A 50 39.78 -0.61 -47.99
C THR A 50 40.68 -1.83 -47.98
N SER A 51 41.00 -2.34 -46.80
CA SER A 51 41.19 -3.77 -46.59
C SER A 51 39.97 -4.28 -45.79
N HIS A 52 39.22 -5.17 -46.41
CA HIS A 52 38.09 -5.86 -45.79
C HIS A 52 38.57 -6.62 -44.55
N PHE A 53 38.27 -6.08 -43.35
CA PHE A 53 38.02 -6.87 -42.17
C PHE A 53 36.51 -6.89 -41.95
N PRO A 54 35.87 -8.03 -41.77
CA PRO A 54 34.47 -8.07 -41.44
C PRO A 54 34.29 -7.40 -40.08
N SER A 55 33.54 -6.32 -40.00
CA SER A 55 33.08 -5.73 -38.75
C SER A 55 32.18 -6.76 -38.06
N GLN A 56 32.71 -7.42 -37.05
CA GLN A 56 31.92 -8.18 -36.10
C GLN A 56 31.17 -7.20 -35.21
N ASN A 57 30.14 -6.56 -35.72
CA ASN A 57 28.99 -6.04 -34.98
C ASN A 57 27.74 -6.65 -35.59
N ALA A 58 27.70 -7.98 -35.70
CA ALA A 58 26.44 -8.70 -35.75
C ALA A 58 25.89 -8.68 -34.32
N THR A 59 24.91 -7.81 -34.06
CA THR A 59 24.05 -7.92 -32.90
C THR A 59 23.51 -9.33 -32.94
N VAL A 60 23.98 -10.21 -32.04
CA VAL A 60 23.52 -11.60 -31.95
C VAL A 60 22.16 -11.55 -31.25
N TYR A 61 21.12 -11.36 -32.02
CA TYR A 61 19.76 -11.54 -31.52
C TYR A 61 19.57 -12.99 -31.11
N LEU A 62 18.99 -13.18 -29.93
CA LEU A 62 18.58 -14.51 -29.46
C LEU A 62 17.57 -15.11 -30.46
N ARG A 63 17.72 -16.38 -30.78
CA ARG A 63 16.76 -17.04 -31.68
C ARG A 63 15.39 -17.06 -31.04
N SER A 64 14.35 -16.81 -31.80
CA SER A 64 12.94 -16.84 -31.33
C SER A 64 12.58 -18.16 -30.63
N SER A 65 13.16 -19.30 -31.02
CA SER A 65 12.99 -20.59 -30.37
C SER A 65 13.46 -20.62 -28.91
N PHE A 66 14.51 -19.86 -28.57
CA PHE A 66 15.03 -19.74 -27.21
C PHE A 66 14.05 -19.01 -26.29
N ILE A 67 13.46 -17.95 -26.80
CA ILE A 67 12.47 -17.15 -26.07
C ILE A 67 11.22 -17.99 -25.82
N GLN A 68 10.76 -18.75 -26.80
CA GLN A 68 9.61 -19.65 -26.67
C GLN A 68 9.87 -20.77 -25.66
N GLU A 69 11.06 -21.33 -25.66
CA GLU A 69 11.46 -22.35 -24.69
C GLU A 69 11.49 -21.78 -23.26
N ALA A 70 12.07 -20.58 -23.08
CA ALA A 70 12.10 -19.90 -21.78
C ALA A 70 10.68 -19.59 -21.28
N LEU A 71 9.80 -19.08 -22.13
CA LEU A 71 8.40 -18.81 -21.81
C LEU A 71 7.64 -20.09 -21.42
N HIS A 72 7.81 -21.18 -22.17
CA HIS A 72 7.17 -22.46 -21.86
C HIS A 72 7.62 -22.98 -20.49
N ARG A 73 8.92 -23.03 -20.26
CA ARG A 73 9.49 -23.52 -19.00
C ARG A 73 9.15 -22.63 -17.82
N ALA A 74 9.17 -21.33 -17.97
CA ALA A 74 8.77 -20.39 -16.91
C ALA A 74 7.31 -20.58 -16.51
N ARG A 75 6.43 -20.82 -17.49
CA ARG A 75 5.02 -21.11 -17.24
C ARG A 75 4.86 -22.40 -16.43
N GLU A 76 5.52 -23.47 -16.82
CA GLU A 76 5.48 -24.75 -16.10
C GLU A 76 5.95 -24.61 -14.65
N LEU A 77 7.07 -23.91 -14.42
CA LEU A 77 7.61 -23.65 -13.08
C LEU A 77 6.63 -22.85 -12.22
N THR A 78 6.07 -21.78 -12.77
CA THR A 78 5.10 -20.94 -12.08
C THR A 78 3.83 -21.72 -11.73
N ASP A 79 3.29 -22.49 -12.68
CA ASP A 79 2.08 -23.27 -12.49
C ASP A 79 2.27 -24.40 -11.47
N ALA A 80 3.40 -25.08 -11.49
CA ALA A 80 3.74 -26.13 -10.52
C ALA A 80 3.83 -25.56 -9.10
N ALA A 81 4.48 -24.40 -8.91
CA ALA A 81 4.60 -23.74 -7.61
C ALA A 81 3.23 -23.28 -7.06
N TYR A 82 2.36 -22.78 -7.91
CA TYR A 82 0.99 -22.38 -7.55
C TYR A 82 0.10 -23.59 -7.23
N ALA A 83 0.25 -24.69 -7.97
CA ALA A 83 -0.44 -25.95 -7.68
C ALA A 83 -0.04 -26.51 -6.31
N HIS A 84 1.26 -26.55 -6.00
CA HIS A 84 1.78 -26.94 -4.68
C HIS A 84 1.16 -26.07 -3.57
N THR A 85 1.10 -24.77 -3.77
CA THR A 85 0.50 -23.83 -2.79
C THR A 85 -0.97 -24.13 -2.54
N THR A 86 -1.73 -24.45 -3.60
CA THR A 86 -3.15 -24.79 -3.50
C THR A 86 -3.36 -26.09 -2.72
N GLU A 87 -2.58 -27.12 -3.00
CA GLU A 87 -2.67 -28.40 -2.28
C GLU A 87 -2.28 -28.23 -0.81
N ARG A 88 -1.26 -27.45 -0.52
CA ARG A 88 -0.87 -27.14 0.86
C ARG A 88 -1.96 -26.37 1.62
N ALA A 89 -2.59 -25.37 0.98
CA ALA A 89 -3.70 -24.63 1.58
C ALA A 89 -4.88 -25.55 1.93
N LYS A 90 -5.23 -26.49 1.03
CA LYS A 90 -6.26 -27.50 1.29
C LYS A 90 -5.88 -28.40 2.48
N ALA A 91 -4.64 -28.85 2.58
CA ALA A 91 -4.16 -29.65 3.69
C ALA A 91 -4.23 -28.89 5.03
N SER A 92 -3.78 -27.64 5.07
CA SER A 92 -3.84 -26.78 6.28
C SER A 92 -5.29 -26.52 6.74
N VAL A 93 -6.23 -26.39 5.81
CA VAL A 93 -7.67 -26.27 6.14
C VAL A 93 -8.20 -27.57 6.75
N SER A 94 -7.77 -28.72 6.24
CA SER A 94 -8.21 -30.04 6.76
C SER A 94 -7.67 -30.31 8.16
N ASP A 95 -6.45 -29.89 8.44
CA ASP A 95 -5.75 -30.11 9.72
C ASP A 95 -6.13 -29.10 10.79
N GLY A 96 -6.76 -27.96 10.41
CA GLY A 96 -7.09 -26.86 11.31
C GLY A 96 -5.85 -26.16 11.90
N SER A 97 -4.67 -26.41 11.34
CA SER A 97 -3.41 -25.85 11.83
C SER A 97 -3.12 -24.51 11.16
N VAL A 98 -3.10 -23.43 11.94
CA VAL A 98 -2.70 -22.08 11.47
C VAL A 98 -1.32 -21.75 12.04
N ARG A 99 -0.38 -21.45 11.15
CA ARG A 99 0.98 -21.04 11.51
C ARG A 99 1.12 -19.53 11.39
N PRO A 100 2.09 -18.89 12.11
CA PRO A 100 2.32 -17.45 12.02
C PRO A 100 2.52 -16.92 10.60
N ASN A 101 3.15 -17.70 9.72
CA ASN A 101 3.31 -17.30 8.31
C ASN A 101 2.03 -17.37 7.48
N ASP A 102 1.14 -18.31 7.78
CA ASP A 102 -0.17 -18.37 7.14
C ASP A 102 -0.98 -17.11 7.48
N LEU A 103 -0.82 -16.60 8.71
CA LEU A 103 -1.42 -15.33 9.16
C LEU A 103 -0.85 -14.14 8.41
N LEU A 104 0.47 -14.09 8.25
CA LEU A 104 1.10 -13.01 7.49
C LEU A 104 0.64 -13.02 6.02
N ALA A 105 0.43 -14.19 5.44
CA ALA A 105 -0.11 -14.34 4.09
C ALA A 105 -1.58 -13.89 4.00
N LEU A 106 -2.42 -14.27 4.98
CA LEU A 106 -3.81 -13.84 5.07
C LEU A 106 -3.95 -12.34 5.31
N PHE A 107 -3.10 -11.79 6.16
CA PHE A 107 -2.99 -10.36 6.45
C PHE A 107 -2.71 -9.51 5.20
N LYS A 108 -2.05 -10.08 4.19
CA LYS A 108 -1.72 -9.41 2.91
C LYS A 108 -2.50 -9.98 1.71
N GLN A 109 -3.64 -10.60 1.95
CA GLN A 109 -4.44 -11.20 0.89
C GLN A 109 -5.01 -10.13 -0.05
N THR A 110 -4.89 -10.36 -1.34
CA THR A 110 -5.33 -9.42 -2.38
C THR A 110 -6.51 -9.98 -3.20
N GLY A 111 -7.22 -9.07 -3.88
CA GLY A 111 -8.34 -9.41 -4.76
C GLY A 111 -7.90 -10.16 -6.04
N PRO A 112 -8.88 -10.72 -6.79
CA PRO A 112 -8.58 -11.55 -7.98
C PRO A 112 -7.74 -10.84 -9.03
N LYS A 113 -8.04 -9.58 -9.36
CA LYS A 113 -7.27 -8.79 -10.36
C LYS A 113 -5.79 -8.63 -9.95
N THR A 114 -5.55 -8.31 -8.68
CA THR A 114 -4.19 -8.19 -8.15
C THR A 114 -3.46 -9.54 -8.17
N ARG A 115 -4.14 -10.64 -7.83
CA ARG A 115 -3.54 -12.00 -7.93
C ARG A 115 -3.16 -12.37 -9.36
N THR A 116 -4.01 -12.04 -10.35
CA THR A 116 -3.67 -12.22 -11.77
C THR A 116 -2.44 -11.39 -12.15
N HIS A 117 -2.39 -10.12 -11.73
CA HIS A 117 -1.24 -9.26 -11.99
C HIS A 117 0.05 -9.81 -11.37
N ILE A 118 0.00 -10.27 -10.11
CA ILE A 118 1.14 -10.90 -9.43
C ILE A 118 1.62 -12.13 -10.21
N ARG A 119 0.71 -13.02 -10.60
CA ARG A 119 1.06 -14.21 -11.39
C ARG A 119 1.71 -13.86 -12.72
N SER A 120 1.19 -12.86 -13.43
CA SER A 120 1.79 -12.35 -14.68
C SER A 120 3.20 -11.83 -14.45
N ALA A 121 3.40 -11.06 -13.39
CA ALA A 121 4.71 -10.50 -13.04
C ALA A 121 5.72 -11.58 -12.61
N GLU A 122 5.31 -12.59 -11.85
CA GLU A 122 6.17 -13.74 -11.49
C GLU A 122 6.49 -14.61 -12.70
N PHE A 123 5.54 -14.78 -13.62
CA PHE A 123 5.80 -15.46 -14.88
C PHE A 123 6.82 -14.70 -15.73
N LEU A 124 6.72 -13.36 -15.78
CA LEU A 124 7.70 -12.50 -16.44
C LEU A 124 9.09 -12.63 -15.80
N ASP A 125 9.17 -12.49 -14.47
CA ASP A 125 10.43 -12.62 -13.72
C ASP A 125 11.11 -13.97 -13.97
N ASN A 126 10.37 -15.07 -13.88
CA ASN A 126 10.89 -16.42 -14.17
C ASN A 126 11.36 -16.56 -15.62
N THR A 127 10.64 -15.95 -16.58
CA THR A 127 11.05 -15.95 -17.99
C THR A 127 12.36 -15.21 -18.20
N VAL A 128 12.47 -14.00 -17.65
CA VAL A 128 13.68 -13.16 -17.73
C VAL A 128 14.88 -13.86 -17.07
N GLU A 129 14.67 -14.50 -15.94
CA GLU A 129 15.72 -15.24 -15.24
C GLU A 129 16.21 -16.44 -16.08
N LEU A 130 15.31 -17.22 -16.68
CA LEU A 130 15.68 -18.34 -17.55
C LEU A 130 16.44 -17.86 -18.79
N ILE A 131 16.00 -16.78 -19.44
CA ILE A 131 16.70 -16.21 -20.58
C ILE A 131 18.14 -15.80 -20.17
N ARG A 132 18.29 -15.10 -19.06
CA ARG A 132 19.62 -14.71 -18.53
C ARG A 132 20.51 -15.91 -18.27
N GLU A 133 19.98 -16.96 -17.66
CA GLU A 133 20.72 -18.18 -17.39
C GLU A 133 21.20 -18.87 -18.67
N MET A 134 20.31 -18.98 -19.67
CA MET A 134 20.65 -19.57 -20.96
C MET A 134 21.74 -18.75 -21.68
N VAL A 135 21.66 -17.41 -21.61
CA VAL A 135 22.69 -16.53 -22.18
C VAL A 135 24.02 -16.68 -21.45
N TYR A 136 24.02 -16.63 -20.12
CA TYR A 136 25.24 -16.67 -19.32
C TYR A 136 25.95 -18.04 -19.35
N THR A 137 25.22 -19.10 -19.69
CA THR A 137 25.81 -20.43 -19.89
C THR A 137 26.60 -20.51 -21.19
N HIS A 138 26.29 -19.65 -22.16
CA HIS A 138 26.87 -19.66 -23.50
C HIS A 138 27.81 -18.48 -23.81
N SER A 139 27.93 -17.47 -22.89
CA SER A 139 28.75 -16.30 -23.10
C SER A 139 29.64 -16.02 -21.89
N MET A 140 30.93 -15.73 -22.13
CA MET A 140 31.86 -15.30 -21.07
C MET A 140 31.59 -13.85 -20.63
N ASP A 141 31.09 -13.01 -21.54
CA ASP A 141 30.62 -11.67 -21.24
C ASP A 141 29.16 -11.75 -20.77
N LYS A 142 28.79 -11.00 -19.76
CA LYS A 142 27.42 -10.93 -19.23
C LYS A 142 26.70 -9.70 -19.82
N PRO A 143 26.27 -9.74 -21.10
CA PRO A 143 25.64 -8.59 -21.75
C PRO A 143 24.29 -8.26 -21.11
N ASP A 144 23.87 -7.01 -21.21
CA ASP A 144 22.53 -6.62 -20.83
C ASP A 144 21.50 -7.29 -21.77
N LEU A 145 20.43 -7.84 -21.22
CA LEU A 145 19.38 -8.47 -22.02
C LEU A 145 18.71 -7.49 -23.00
N THR A 146 18.65 -6.22 -22.66
CA THR A 146 18.10 -5.18 -23.53
C THR A 146 18.93 -4.97 -24.81
N GLU A 147 20.21 -5.37 -24.80
CA GLU A 147 21.09 -5.35 -25.98
C GLU A 147 20.92 -6.62 -26.83
N LEU A 148 20.41 -7.70 -26.28
CA LEU A 148 20.29 -9.01 -26.93
C LEU A 148 18.89 -9.31 -27.46
N LEU A 149 17.85 -8.64 -26.92
CA LEU A 149 16.47 -8.82 -27.30
C LEU A 149 16.04 -7.70 -28.25
N SER A 150 15.37 -8.06 -29.32
CA SER A 150 14.71 -7.06 -30.18
C SER A 150 13.49 -6.47 -29.51
N ALA A 151 13.02 -5.31 -29.96
CA ALA A 151 11.78 -4.72 -29.44
C ALA A 151 10.57 -5.65 -29.65
N GLU A 152 10.54 -6.44 -30.73
CA GLU A 152 9.51 -7.43 -31.02
C GLU A 152 9.56 -8.60 -30.04
N ASP A 153 10.76 -9.06 -29.66
CA ASP A 153 10.95 -10.12 -28.66
C ASP A 153 10.47 -9.64 -27.28
N ILE A 154 10.82 -8.42 -26.90
CA ILE A 154 10.38 -7.81 -25.62
C ILE A 154 8.85 -7.71 -25.59
N GLU A 155 8.22 -7.19 -26.64
CA GLU A 155 6.77 -7.09 -26.70
C GLU A 155 6.10 -8.46 -26.69
N THR A 156 6.67 -9.46 -27.38
CA THR A 156 6.18 -10.85 -27.35
C THR A 156 6.23 -11.42 -25.92
N ILE A 157 7.33 -11.22 -25.18
CA ILE A 157 7.47 -11.65 -23.80
C ILE A 157 6.40 -10.98 -22.91
N LEU A 158 6.23 -9.65 -23.04
CA LEU A 158 5.26 -8.90 -22.26
C LEU A 158 3.82 -9.32 -22.57
N GLN A 159 3.47 -9.56 -23.83
CA GLN A 159 2.14 -10.03 -24.22
C GLN A 159 1.85 -11.43 -23.70
N VAL A 160 2.76 -12.38 -23.89
CA VAL A 160 2.56 -13.78 -23.47
C VAL A 160 2.49 -13.91 -21.96
N THR A 161 3.26 -13.09 -21.22
CA THR A 161 3.20 -13.08 -19.75
C THR A 161 2.00 -12.31 -19.19
N GLY A 162 1.34 -11.48 -20.00
CA GLY A 162 0.22 -10.63 -19.58
C GLY A 162 0.68 -9.31 -18.94
N CYS A 163 1.91 -8.87 -19.19
CA CYS A 163 2.51 -7.64 -18.68
C CYS A 163 2.61 -6.51 -19.74
N SER A 164 1.92 -6.61 -20.87
CA SER A 164 1.96 -5.58 -21.91
C SER A 164 1.43 -4.24 -21.42
N THR A 165 2.17 -3.17 -21.66
CA THR A 165 1.84 -1.81 -21.22
C THR A 165 0.58 -1.25 -21.93
N GLU A 166 0.30 -1.69 -23.15
CA GLU A 166 -0.91 -1.27 -23.88
C GLU A 166 -2.19 -1.75 -23.21
N THR A 167 -2.18 -2.99 -22.68
CA THR A 167 -3.34 -3.57 -21.98
C THR A 167 -3.53 -2.98 -20.58
N LEU A 168 -2.49 -2.41 -19.99
CA LEU A 168 -2.52 -1.87 -18.62
C LEU A 168 -2.84 -0.37 -18.58
N ARG A 169 -2.69 0.38 -19.68
CA ARG A 169 -2.89 1.83 -19.71
C ARG A 169 -4.37 2.19 -19.87
N PRO A 170 -5.00 2.83 -18.87
CA PRO A 170 -6.40 3.21 -18.96
C PRO A 170 -6.62 4.40 -19.90
N VAL A 171 -7.79 4.43 -20.54
CA VAL A 171 -8.27 5.60 -21.29
C VAL A 171 -8.96 6.57 -20.32
N CYS A 172 -8.40 7.77 -20.17
CA CYS A 172 -8.93 8.77 -19.25
C CYS A 172 -10.07 9.59 -19.87
N LYS A 173 -11.25 9.51 -19.26
CA LYS A 173 -12.37 10.36 -19.63
C LYS A 173 -12.13 11.81 -19.18
N SER A 174 -12.67 12.77 -19.91
CA SER A 174 -12.60 14.20 -19.59
C SER A 174 -13.95 14.83 -19.27
N ASP A 175 -14.96 14.00 -19.00
CA ASP A 175 -16.30 14.42 -18.62
C ASP A 175 -16.35 15.04 -17.20
N CYS A 176 -17.51 15.57 -16.85
CA CYS A 176 -17.73 16.21 -15.56
C CYS A 176 -17.62 15.23 -14.40
N LEU A 177 -18.08 13.99 -14.55
CA LEU A 177 -18.00 12.98 -13.49
C LEU A 177 -16.55 12.67 -13.15
N SER A 178 -15.70 12.50 -14.16
CA SER A 178 -14.27 12.27 -13.98
C SER A 178 -13.50 13.51 -13.44
N LYS A 179 -14.13 14.70 -13.54
CA LYS A 179 -13.62 15.91 -12.88
C LYS A 179 -14.06 16.01 -11.42
N ARG A 180 -15.24 15.49 -11.06
CA ARG A 180 -15.85 15.60 -9.73
C ARG A 180 -15.41 14.50 -8.77
N TYR A 181 -15.27 13.26 -9.27
CA TYR A 181 -14.95 12.09 -8.45
C TYR A 181 -13.68 11.37 -8.89
N ARG A 182 -12.90 10.92 -7.92
CA ARG A 182 -11.77 10.01 -8.16
C ARG A 182 -12.26 8.59 -8.44
N THR A 183 -11.56 7.87 -9.31
CA THR A 183 -11.82 6.43 -9.50
C THR A 183 -11.52 5.66 -8.22
N ILE A 184 -12.06 4.46 -8.09
CA ILE A 184 -11.74 3.56 -6.96
C ILE A 184 -10.29 3.07 -7.05
N THR A 185 -9.80 2.88 -8.26
CA THR A 185 -8.46 2.32 -8.54
C THR A 185 -7.35 3.36 -8.55
N GLY A 186 -7.66 4.65 -8.40
CA GLY A 186 -6.68 5.75 -8.50
C GLY A 186 -6.27 6.09 -9.94
N HIS A 187 -6.70 5.30 -10.95
CA HIS A 187 -6.42 5.58 -12.36
C HIS A 187 -6.88 6.99 -12.77
N CYS A 188 -6.12 7.62 -13.66
CA CYS A 188 -6.46 8.91 -14.24
C CYS A 188 -6.60 10.07 -13.22
N ASN A 189 -6.00 9.94 -12.04
CA ASN A 189 -5.82 11.09 -11.16
C ASN A 189 -4.94 12.12 -11.89
N ASN A 190 -3.77 11.71 -12.35
CA ASN A 190 -3.00 12.45 -13.35
C ASN A 190 -3.46 12.00 -14.75
N ARG A 191 -3.77 12.96 -15.65
CA ARG A 191 -4.28 12.63 -16.99
C ARG A 191 -3.18 12.34 -18.02
N GLU A 192 -2.01 12.94 -17.82
CA GLU A 192 -0.82 12.73 -18.66
C GLU A 192 -0.14 11.42 -18.29
N ASN A 193 -0.13 11.11 -16.98
CA ASN A 193 0.43 9.90 -16.41
C ASN A 193 -0.67 9.10 -15.68
N PRO A 194 -1.56 8.40 -16.39
CA PRO A 194 -2.78 7.81 -15.84
C PRO A 194 -2.58 6.78 -14.73
N LEU A 195 -1.39 6.21 -14.65
CA LEU A 195 -1.01 5.17 -13.70
C LEU A 195 -0.32 5.71 -12.44
N TRP A 196 0.06 6.98 -12.40
CA TRP A 196 0.66 7.57 -11.21
C TRP A 196 -0.28 7.52 -10.01
N GLY A 197 0.16 6.86 -8.97
CA GLY A 197 -0.61 6.65 -7.75
C GLY A 197 -1.77 5.64 -7.86
N ALA A 198 -1.91 4.93 -8.98
CA ALA A 198 -2.94 3.92 -9.15
C ALA A 198 -2.60 2.61 -8.41
N ALA A 199 -3.63 1.85 -8.06
CA ALA A 199 -3.48 0.50 -7.52
C ALA A 199 -2.87 -0.46 -8.54
N ASN A 200 -2.12 -1.44 -8.07
CA ASN A 200 -1.40 -2.42 -8.87
C ASN A 200 -0.30 -1.81 -9.77
N THR A 201 0.37 -0.79 -9.26
CA THR A 201 1.55 -0.19 -9.89
C THR A 201 2.80 -0.38 -9.01
N PRO A 202 4.02 -0.30 -9.59
CA PRO A 202 5.23 -0.44 -8.78
C PRO A 202 5.43 0.75 -7.85
N TYR A 203 6.13 0.51 -6.74
CA TYR A 203 6.65 1.61 -5.92
C TYR A 203 7.67 2.44 -6.70
N ALA A 204 7.61 3.76 -6.55
CA ALA A 204 8.59 4.66 -7.13
C ALA A 204 9.97 4.51 -6.45
N ARG A 205 11.05 4.75 -7.21
CA ARG A 205 12.42 4.75 -6.67
C ARG A 205 13.00 6.15 -6.63
N TRP A 206 13.43 6.59 -5.45
CA TRP A 206 14.19 7.85 -5.31
C TRP A 206 15.71 7.63 -5.37
N LEU A 207 16.18 6.44 -5.05
CA LEU A 207 17.50 5.89 -5.34
C LEU A 207 17.32 4.57 -6.08
N SER A 208 18.24 4.24 -6.97
CA SER A 208 18.25 2.96 -7.65
C SER A 208 18.31 1.80 -6.66
N ALA A 209 17.68 0.67 -7.02
CA ALA A 209 17.76 -0.54 -6.21
C ALA A 209 19.21 -1.05 -6.13
N GLU A 210 19.61 -1.48 -4.94
CA GLU A 210 20.87 -2.17 -4.69
C GLU A 210 20.58 -3.65 -4.43
N TYR A 211 20.61 -4.42 -5.50
CA TYR A 211 20.50 -5.88 -5.44
C TYR A 211 21.89 -6.52 -5.48
N GLU A 212 22.00 -7.77 -4.99
CA GLU A 212 23.27 -8.49 -4.98
C GLU A 212 23.73 -8.90 -6.39
N ASP A 213 22.77 -9.09 -7.29
CA ASP A 213 23.02 -9.44 -8.68
C ASP A 213 22.05 -8.71 -9.64
N PRO A 214 22.31 -8.72 -10.95
CA PRO A 214 21.40 -8.14 -11.93
C PRO A 214 20.03 -8.82 -12.04
N ARG A 215 19.82 -9.98 -11.40
CA ARG A 215 18.55 -10.72 -11.37
C ARG A 215 17.60 -10.21 -10.28
N GLY A 216 18.08 -9.30 -9.44
CA GLY A 216 17.32 -8.77 -8.32
C GLY A 216 17.37 -9.67 -7.07
N ALA A 217 18.43 -10.45 -6.88
CA ALA A 217 18.67 -11.13 -5.62
C ALA A 217 18.80 -10.10 -4.48
N PRO A 218 18.12 -10.30 -3.35
CA PRO A 218 18.16 -9.37 -2.23
C PRO A 218 19.59 -9.10 -1.71
N ARG A 219 19.79 -7.96 -1.10
CA ARG A 219 21.01 -7.72 -0.34
C ARG A 219 21.15 -8.79 0.75
N GLY A 220 22.34 -9.39 0.86
CA GLY A 220 22.60 -10.49 1.80
C GLY A 220 21.93 -11.81 1.38
N TRP A 221 21.59 -11.98 0.09
CA TRP A 221 21.14 -13.25 -0.46
C TRP A 221 22.20 -14.34 -0.26
N ASN A 222 23.46 -14.03 -0.57
CA ASN A 222 24.60 -14.85 -0.21
C ASN A 222 25.21 -14.33 1.10
N PRO A 223 25.18 -15.09 2.21
CA PRO A 223 25.73 -14.65 3.49
C PRO A 223 27.23 -14.33 3.47
N GLN A 224 27.96 -14.87 2.48
CA GLN A 224 29.40 -14.63 2.33
C GLN A 224 29.71 -13.43 1.45
N HIS A 225 28.69 -12.82 0.79
CA HIS A 225 28.89 -11.64 -0.02
C HIS A 225 29.25 -10.43 0.85
N THR A 226 30.25 -9.66 0.42
CA THR A 226 30.71 -8.50 1.17
C THR A 226 30.26 -7.19 0.52
N TYR A 227 29.74 -6.30 1.34
CA TYR A 227 29.39 -4.91 1.00
C TYR A 227 30.39 -4.00 1.69
N HIS A 228 31.11 -3.16 0.96
CA HIS A 228 32.17 -2.31 1.52
C HIS A 228 33.16 -3.07 2.40
N ASN A 229 33.54 -4.28 1.98
CA ASN A 229 34.48 -5.22 2.66
C ASN A 229 33.93 -5.91 3.93
N TYR A 230 32.64 -5.83 4.22
CA TYR A 230 32.03 -6.50 5.37
C TYR A 230 30.79 -7.29 4.93
N THR A 231 30.54 -8.42 5.55
CA THR A 231 29.28 -9.17 5.37
C THR A 231 28.15 -8.46 6.13
N LEU A 232 26.92 -8.64 5.67
CA LEU A 232 25.77 -8.14 6.41
C LEU A 232 25.44 -9.05 7.59
N PRO A 233 25.06 -8.50 8.76
CA PRO A 233 24.67 -9.31 9.91
C PRO A 233 23.33 -10.02 9.62
N PRO A 234 23.08 -11.19 10.25
CA PRO A 234 21.74 -11.76 10.29
C PRO A 234 20.76 -10.76 10.88
N VAL A 235 19.59 -10.57 10.23
CA VAL A 235 18.61 -9.56 10.68
C VAL A 235 18.07 -9.85 12.08
N ARG A 236 17.99 -11.12 12.47
CA ARG A 236 17.59 -11.51 13.82
C ARG A 236 18.60 -11.10 14.88
N SER A 237 19.92 -11.13 14.60
CA SER A 237 20.94 -10.60 15.50
C SER A 237 20.75 -9.10 15.73
N VAL A 238 20.49 -8.33 14.65
CA VAL A 238 20.21 -6.89 14.78
C VAL A 238 18.95 -6.64 15.63
N SER A 239 17.89 -7.42 15.41
CA SER A 239 16.68 -7.35 16.23
C SER A 239 16.99 -7.53 17.71
N GLN A 240 17.72 -8.59 18.07
CA GLN A 240 18.02 -8.94 19.46
C GLN A 240 18.98 -7.96 20.15
N GLU A 241 20.04 -7.56 19.45
CA GLU A 241 21.09 -6.76 20.06
C GLU A 241 20.78 -5.26 20.09
N VAL A 242 19.99 -4.75 19.12
CA VAL A 242 19.77 -3.32 18.95
C VAL A 242 18.33 -2.92 19.27
N LEU A 243 17.34 -3.71 18.86
CA LEU A 243 15.95 -3.25 18.81
C LEU A 243 15.08 -3.78 19.95
N TYR A 244 15.37 -4.98 20.45
CA TYR A 244 14.58 -5.65 21.48
C TYR A 244 14.51 -4.86 22.79
N THR A 245 13.30 -4.78 23.35
CA THR A 245 13.02 -4.16 24.65
C THR A 245 12.00 -4.99 25.41
N HIS A 246 12.29 -5.35 26.65
CA HIS A 246 11.31 -6.01 27.51
C HIS A 246 10.05 -5.14 27.69
N ASN A 247 8.88 -5.75 27.71
CA ASN A 247 7.61 -5.03 27.83
C ASN A 247 7.53 -4.14 29.10
N GLU A 248 8.22 -4.55 30.18
CA GLU A 248 8.26 -3.82 31.45
C GLU A 248 9.25 -2.66 31.48
N ASN A 249 10.20 -2.64 30.53
CA ASN A 249 11.31 -1.65 30.49
C ASN A 249 11.03 -0.51 29.51
N ILE A 250 9.78 -0.13 29.32
CA ILE A 250 9.40 0.94 28.40
C ILE A 250 9.17 2.26 29.12
N SER A 251 9.43 3.35 28.43
CA SER A 251 9.01 4.70 28.81
C SER A 251 7.75 5.09 28.03
N LEU A 252 6.87 5.84 28.69
CA LEU A 252 5.62 6.31 28.10
C LEU A 252 5.77 7.75 27.61
N ASP A 253 5.11 8.06 26.51
CA ASP A 253 5.05 9.40 25.95
C ASP A 253 4.07 10.27 26.77
N THR A 254 4.58 11.29 27.42
CA THR A 254 3.77 12.18 28.28
C THR A 254 2.92 13.16 27.49
N SER A 255 3.10 13.25 26.18
CA SER A 255 2.45 14.27 25.33
C SER A 255 1.54 13.70 24.25
N LEU A 256 1.71 12.44 23.84
CA LEU A 256 0.96 11.83 22.75
C LEU A 256 0.20 10.59 23.21
N SER A 257 -1.04 10.48 22.71
CA SER A 257 -1.92 9.33 22.96
C SER A 257 -1.56 8.12 22.09
N HIS A 258 -1.98 6.94 22.47
CA HIS A 258 -1.86 5.73 21.67
C HIS A 258 -2.65 5.83 20.35
N LEU A 259 -3.72 6.64 20.32
CA LEU A 259 -4.49 6.87 19.09
C LEU A 259 -3.66 7.50 17.96
N LEU A 260 -2.61 8.28 18.29
CA LEU A 260 -1.70 8.80 17.27
C LEU A 260 -0.96 7.66 16.56
N VAL A 261 -0.53 6.63 17.27
CA VAL A 261 0.15 5.45 16.72
C VAL A 261 -0.80 4.68 15.80
N GLU A 262 -2.04 4.46 16.27
CA GLU A 262 -3.10 3.82 15.50
C GLU A 262 -3.45 4.60 14.23
N TRP A 263 -3.48 5.93 14.30
CA TRP A 263 -3.70 6.78 13.12
C TRP A 263 -2.57 6.63 12.10
N GLY A 264 -1.34 6.48 12.55
CA GLY A 264 -0.20 6.20 11.67
C GLY A 264 -0.39 4.90 10.89
N GLN A 265 -0.78 3.81 11.54
CA GLN A 265 -1.10 2.55 10.90
C GLN A 265 -2.33 2.66 9.98
N TRP A 266 -3.35 3.39 10.41
CA TRP A 266 -4.56 3.65 9.64
C TRP A 266 -4.25 4.32 8.29
N ILE A 267 -3.40 5.34 8.28
CA ILE A 267 -2.98 6.02 7.05
C ILE A 267 -1.97 5.20 6.24
N ASP A 268 -1.12 4.39 6.88
CA ASP A 268 -0.29 3.43 6.13
C ASP A 268 -1.18 2.47 5.32
N HIS A 269 -2.29 2.01 5.88
CA HIS A 269 -3.24 1.14 5.20
C HIS A 269 -4.03 1.82 4.06
N ASP A 270 -4.02 3.14 3.99
CA ASP A 270 -4.55 3.92 2.85
C ASP A 270 -3.52 4.09 1.71
N LEU A 271 -2.23 3.98 2.03
CA LEU A 271 -1.15 4.34 1.12
C LEU A 271 -0.37 3.13 0.58
N THR A 272 -0.21 2.09 1.39
CA THR A 272 0.69 0.97 1.07
C THR A 272 0.05 -0.38 1.33
N LEU A 273 0.13 -1.26 0.35
CA LEU A 273 -0.10 -2.70 0.52
C LEU A 273 0.86 -3.45 -0.40
N THR A 274 1.92 -4.00 0.18
CA THR A 274 2.90 -4.82 -0.53
C THR A 274 2.52 -6.29 -0.37
N PRO A 275 1.89 -6.93 -1.36
CA PRO A 275 1.64 -8.36 -1.30
C PRO A 275 2.97 -9.10 -1.29
N GLN A 276 3.02 -10.23 -0.62
CA GLN A 276 4.11 -11.17 -0.84
C GLN A 276 3.77 -12.14 -1.97
N SER A 277 4.78 -12.79 -2.53
CA SER A 277 4.55 -13.90 -3.47
C SER A 277 3.58 -14.90 -2.83
N PRO A 278 2.49 -15.28 -3.52
CA PRO A 278 1.56 -16.25 -2.99
C PRO A 278 2.11 -17.68 -3.02
N SER A 279 3.18 -17.94 -3.78
CA SER A 279 3.77 -19.27 -3.85
C SER A 279 4.45 -19.65 -2.54
N THR A 280 4.09 -20.82 -2.00
CA THR A 280 4.78 -21.43 -0.86
C THR A 280 5.91 -22.37 -1.26
N ALA A 281 6.10 -22.60 -2.56
CA ALA A 281 7.20 -23.37 -3.11
C ALA A 281 8.13 -22.47 -3.95
N ALA A 282 9.41 -22.73 -3.88
CA ALA A 282 10.41 -22.13 -4.73
C ALA A 282 10.15 -22.48 -6.20
N PHE A 283 10.22 -21.49 -7.09
CA PHE A 283 9.88 -21.70 -8.50
C PHE A 283 10.80 -22.70 -9.20
N ARG A 284 12.09 -22.68 -8.89
CA ARG A 284 13.08 -23.52 -9.59
C ARG A 284 13.23 -24.91 -9.00
N THR A 285 13.31 -25.02 -7.70
CA THR A 285 13.60 -26.28 -7.00
C THR A 285 12.34 -26.99 -6.49
N GLY A 286 11.21 -26.28 -6.40
CA GLY A 286 10.00 -26.80 -5.76
C GLY A 286 10.11 -26.92 -4.24
N ALA A 287 11.18 -26.39 -3.62
CA ALA A 287 11.39 -26.47 -2.18
C ALA A 287 10.28 -25.71 -1.44
N ASP A 288 9.68 -26.32 -0.42
CA ASP A 288 8.67 -25.69 0.43
C ASP A 288 9.31 -24.64 1.35
N CYS A 289 9.09 -23.35 1.06
CA CYS A 289 9.63 -22.22 1.81
C CYS A 289 9.26 -22.22 3.30
N THR A 290 8.22 -22.94 3.70
CA THR A 290 7.77 -22.99 5.09
C THR A 290 8.43 -24.09 5.91
N ARG A 291 9.13 -24.99 5.25
CA ARG A 291 9.78 -26.16 5.86
C ARG A 291 11.27 -26.18 5.67
N THR A 292 11.78 -25.45 4.68
CA THR A 292 13.20 -25.42 4.35
C THR A 292 13.78 -24.03 4.61
N CYS A 293 15.08 -23.99 4.97
CA CYS A 293 15.82 -22.74 5.09
C CYS A 293 16.60 -22.42 3.80
N SER A 294 16.19 -22.99 2.66
CA SER A 294 16.84 -22.72 1.37
C SER A 294 16.48 -21.32 0.86
N ARG A 295 17.47 -20.67 0.24
CA ARG A 295 17.30 -19.38 -0.44
C ARG A 295 17.09 -19.64 -1.92
N ASP A 296 15.84 -19.71 -2.34
CA ASP A 296 15.42 -19.89 -3.73
C ASP A 296 14.08 -19.18 -3.94
N THR A 297 14.01 -18.28 -4.91
CA THR A 297 12.84 -17.40 -5.11
C THR A 297 11.52 -18.18 -5.16
N PRO A 298 10.50 -17.85 -4.35
CA PRO A 298 10.37 -16.65 -3.50
C PRO A 298 10.82 -16.83 -2.03
N CYS A 299 11.53 -17.91 -1.67
CA CYS A 299 11.99 -18.16 -0.31
C CYS A 299 13.21 -17.29 0.02
N PHE A 300 13.12 -16.45 1.05
CA PHE A 300 14.24 -15.68 1.60
C PHE A 300 14.24 -15.76 3.13
N PRO A 301 14.49 -16.94 3.73
CA PRO A 301 14.30 -17.19 5.15
C PRO A 301 15.19 -16.29 6.03
N ILE A 302 14.67 -15.96 7.21
CA ILE A 302 15.40 -15.25 8.26
C ILE A 302 16.13 -16.28 9.11
N GLU A 303 17.44 -16.25 9.14
CA GLU A 303 18.25 -17.13 9.95
C GLU A 303 18.09 -16.83 11.43
N ILE A 304 18.00 -17.89 12.26
CA ILE A 304 17.97 -17.80 13.72
C ILE A 304 19.40 -18.16 14.21
N PRO A 305 20.12 -17.20 14.81
CA PRO A 305 21.45 -17.46 15.35
C PRO A 305 21.43 -18.55 16.42
N LEU A 306 22.52 -19.31 16.55
CA LEU A 306 22.64 -20.38 17.55
C LEU A 306 22.52 -19.86 19.01
N SER A 307 22.83 -18.59 19.23
CA SER A 307 22.69 -17.90 20.52
C SER A 307 21.26 -17.41 20.82
N ASP A 308 20.34 -17.52 19.85
CA ASP A 308 18.96 -17.05 20.03
C ASP A 308 18.21 -17.99 21.00
N PRO A 309 17.46 -17.44 21.99
CA PRO A 309 16.65 -18.24 22.92
C PRO A 309 15.62 -19.15 22.23
N ARG A 310 15.25 -18.84 21.00
CA ARG A 310 14.32 -19.63 20.20
C ARG A 310 14.96 -20.80 19.47
N THR A 311 16.29 -20.94 19.59
CA THR A 311 17.03 -22.04 18.91
C THR A 311 16.56 -23.39 19.45
N GLY A 312 15.89 -24.14 18.61
CA GLY A 312 15.37 -25.46 18.90
C GLY A 312 15.44 -26.35 17.66
N THR A 313 14.30 -26.85 17.24
CA THR A 313 14.17 -27.67 16.01
C THR A 313 14.17 -26.85 14.71
N GLN A 314 13.97 -25.54 14.78
CA GLN A 314 13.95 -24.64 13.63
C GLN A 314 15.15 -23.69 13.67
N THR A 315 15.87 -23.63 12.56
CA THR A 315 17.06 -22.77 12.38
C THR A 315 16.77 -21.50 11.58
N CYS A 316 15.54 -21.33 11.09
CA CYS A 316 15.10 -20.15 10.37
C CYS A 316 13.60 -19.90 10.54
N MET A 317 13.21 -18.62 10.40
CA MET A 317 11.83 -18.21 10.22
C MET A 317 11.54 -18.10 8.71
N PRO A 318 10.46 -18.68 8.20
CA PRO A 318 10.06 -18.51 6.80
C PRO A 318 9.82 -17.04 6.47
N PHE A 319 10.33 -16.61 5.33
CA PHE A 319 10.08 -15.28 4.76
C PHE A 319 9.94 -15.41 3.25
N PHE A 320 8.92 -14.74 2.71
CA PHE A 320 8.63 -14.74 1.28
C PHE A 320 8.92 -13.37 0.70
N ARG A 321 9.54 -13.35 -0.46
CA ARG A 321 9.79 -12.11 -1.19
C ARG A 321 8.48 -11.39 -1.50
N SER A 322 8.53 -10.08 -1.55
CA SER A 322 7.41 -9.26 -2.03
C SER A 322 7.10 -9.58 -3.49
N ALA A 323 5.82 -9.56 -3.84
CA ALA A 323 5.38 -9.78 -5.20
C ALA A 323 5.97 -8.73 -6.14
N PRO A 324 6.45 -9.14 -7.34
CA PRO A 324 6.92 -8.22 -8.35
C PRO A 324 5.77 -7.48 -9.02
N SER A 325 6.11 -6.41 -9.73
CA SER A 325 5.20 -5.69 -10.62
C SER A 325 5.55 -5.93 -12.08
N CYS A 326 4.54 -6.02 -12.96
CA CYS A 326 4.72 -6.11 -14.40
C CYS A 326 5.48 -4.92 -15.00
N MET A 327 5.34 -3.73 -14.40
CA MET A 327 5.98 -2.52 -14.86
C MET A 327 7.22 -2.27 -13.99
N GLY A 328 8.42 -2.53 -14.52
CA GLY A 328 9.68 -2.21 -13.91
C GLY A 328 10.29 -0.99 -14.59
N GLY A 329 10.26 0.18 -13.95
CA GLY A 329 10.96 1.41 -14.34
C GLY A 329 10.81 1.83 -15.82
N SER A 330 11.82 2.56 -16.30
CA SER A 330 11.88 3.01 -17.71
C SER A 330 12.32 1.91 -18.71
N VAL A 331 12.71 0.74 -18.19
CA VAL A 331 13.19 -0.38 -19.00
C VAL A 331 12.29 -1.59 -18.77
N PRO A 332 11.63 -2.12 -19.80
CA PRO A 332 10.64 -3.20 -19.68
C PRO A 332 11.13 -4.50 -19.03
N LEU A 333 12.43 -4.76 -19.05
CA LEU A 333 13.09 -5.94 -18.47
C LEU A 333 14.19 -5.56 -17.48
N GLY A 334 14.00 -4.43 -16.79
CA GLY A 334 14.95 -3.91 -15.79
C GLY A 334 15.02 -4.71 -14.50
N HIS A 335 15.40 -4.03 -13.43
CA HIS A 335 15.42 -4.63 -12.08
C HIS A 335 14.02 -4.94 -11.58
N ARG A 336 13.93 -5.97 -10.69
CA ARG A 336 12.70 -6.31 -9.98
C ARG A 336 12.16 -5.12 -9.19
N GLU A 337 10.91 -4.75 -9.44
CA GLU A 337 10.16 -3.75 -8.69
C GLU A 337 9.01 -4.39 -7.92
N GLN A 338 8.73 -3.88 -6.73
CA GLN A 338 7.67 -4.39 -5.86
C GLN A 338 6.36 -3.66 -6.11
N LEU A 339 5.27 -4.42 -6.03
CA LEU A 339 3.92 -3.98 -6.30
C LEU A 339 3.31 -3.23 -5.10
N ASN A 340 2.68 -2.07 -5.34
CA ASN A 340 1.66 -1.51 -4.44
C ASN A 340 0.28 -1.93 -4.93
N ALA A 341 -0.44 -2.72 -4.13
CA ALA A 341 -1.74 -3.26 -4.52
C ALA A 341 -2.91 -2.27 -4.36
N ILE A 342 -2.69 -1.15 -3.67
CA ILE A 342 -3.70 -0.12 -3.39
C ILE A 342 -3.34 1.23 -3.97
N THR A 343 -4.28 2.19 -3.90
CA THR A 343 -4.04 3.57 -4.34
C THR A 343 -3.01 4.25 -3.46
N ALA A 344 -2.26 5.18 -4.02
CA ALA A 344 -1.28 6.00 -3.30
C ALA A 344 -1.90 7.28 -2.71
N PHE A 345 -3.19 7.50 -2.84
CA PHE A 345 -3.85 8.73 -2.38
C PHE A 345 -4.42 8.55 -0.98
N VAL A 346 -4.45 9.63 -0.20
CA VAL A 346 -5.24 9.66 1.03
C VAL A 346 -6.70 9.89 0.62
N ASP A 347 -7.37 8.80 0.30
CA ASP A 347 -8.73 8.74 -0.27
C ASP A 347 -9.67 7.80 0.49
N ALA A 348 -9.23 7.31 1.66
CA ALA A 348 -9.91 6.34 2.50
C ALA A 348 -10.10 4.96 1.82
N SER A 349 -9.13 4.54 1.00
CA SER A 349 -9.18 3.23 0.33
C SER A 349 -9.28 2.06 1.31
N MET A 350 -8.80 2.18 2.54
CA MET A 350 -8.98 1.17 3.57
C MET A 350 -10.45 0.97 3.96
N VAL A 351 -11.32 1.97 3.72
CA VAL A 351 -12.77 1.85 3.92
C VAL A 351 -13.46 1.31 2.66
N TYR A 352 -13.07 1.80 1.47
CA TYR A 352 -13.79 1.58 0.21
C TYR A 352 -13.17 0.52 -0.71
N GLY A 353 -11.93 0.14 -0.47
CA GLY A 353 -11.14 -0.70 -1.36
C GLY A 353 -10.49 0.08 -2.51
N SER A 354 -9.56 -0.60 -3.20
CA SER A 354 -8.83 -0.09 -4.36
C SER A 354 -9.15 -0.85 -5.64
N SER A 355 -10.29 -1.56 -5.68
CA SER A 355 -10.83 -2.22 -6.87
C SER A 355 -12.34 -2.07 -6.94
N ASP A 356 -12.89 -1.90 -8.16
CA ASP A 356 -14.32 -1.71 -8.35
C ASP A 356 -15.14 -2.88 -7.81
N THR A 357 -14.64 -4.12 -7.95
CA THR A 357 -15.29 -5.33 -7.43
C THR A 357 -15.42 -5.28 -5.91
N LEU A 358 -14.34 -4.95 -5.19
CA LEU A 358 -14.40 -4.86 -3.73
C LEU A 358 -15.30 -3.71 -3.29
N ALA A 359 -15.16 -2.53 -3.92
CA ALA A 359 -16.00 -1.37 -3.61
C ALA A 359 -17.48 -1.67 -3.79
N SER A 360 -17.86 -2.44 -4.82
CA SER A 360 -19.25 -2.88 -5.04
C SER A 360 -19.72 -3.83 -3.92
N VAL A 361 -18.91 -4.83 -3.57
CA VAL A 361 -19.27 -5.82 -2.52
C VAL A 361 -19.45 -5.18 -1.15
N LEU A 362 -18.71 -4.11 -0.85
CA LEU A 362 -18.83 -3.40 0.43
C LEU A 362 -20.08 -2.53 0.54
N ARG A 363 -20.81 -2.30 -0.56
CA ARG A 363 -22.01 -1.46 -0.58
C ARG A 363 -23.27 -2.23 -0.20
N ASN A 364 -24.22 -1.53 0.41
CA ASN A 364 -25.58 -2.02 0.59
C ASN A 364 -26.45 -1.61 -0.61
N HIS A 365 -26.50 -2.46 -1.64
CA HIS A 365 -27.27 -2.20 -2.87
C HIS A 365 -28.79 -2.24 -2.66
N SER A 366 -29.27 -2.79 -1.53
CA SER A 366 -30.71 -2.81 -1.20
C SER A 366 -31.20 -1.49 -0.62
N SER A 367 -30.29 -0.60 -0.21
CA SER A 367 -30.63 0.70 0.39
C SER A 367 -30.63 1.80 -0.66
N PRO A 368 -31.64 2.69 -0.69
CA PRO A 368 -31.64 3.87 -1.55
C PRO A 368 -30.74 5.00 -1.04
N LEU A 369 -30.02 4.80 0.08
CA LEU A 369 -29.26 5.84 0.77
C LEU A 369 -27.76 5.83 0.45
N GLY A 370 -27.28 4.92 -0.42
CA GLY A 370 -25.85 4.82 -0.77
C GLY A 370 -24.97 4.34 0.36
N LEU A 371 -25.48 3.52 1.27
CA LEU A 371 -24.79 3.03 2.46
C LEU A 371 -23.76 1.96 2.14
N LEU A 372 -22.75 1.84 3.01
CA LEU A 372 -21.93 0.64 3.16
C LEU A 372 -22.73 -0.44 3.91
N ALA A 373 -22.46 -1.69 3.57
CA ALA A 373 -23.08 -2.85 4.20
C ALA A 373 -22.61 -3.01 5.64
N VAL A 374 -23.53 -3.40 6.52
CA VAL A 374 -23.27 -3.69 7.93
C VAL A 374 -23.51 -5.15 8.25
N ASN A 375 -22.97 -5.63 9.37
CA ASN A 375 -23.12 -6.99 9.84
C ASN A 375 -24.60 -7.28 10.13
N GLN A 376 -25.09 -8.41 9.59
CA GLN A 376 -26.48 -8.84 9.73
C GLN A 376 -26.72 -9.70 10.99
N PHE A 377 -25.64 -10.17 11.63
CA PHE A 377 -25.73 -11.10 12.76
C PHE A 377 -25.46 -10.45 14.11
N HIS A 378 -24.58 -9.42 14.12
CA HIS A 378 -24.13 -8.78 15.34
C HIS A 378 -24.18 -7.25 15.21
N SER A 379 -24.49 -6.59 16.29
CA SER A 379 -24.46 -5.13 16.43
C SER A 379 -23.78 -4.74 17.73
N ASP A 380 -23.18 -3.56 17.73
CA ASP A 380 -22.56 -2.94 18.89
C ASP A 380 -23.61 -2.04 19.57
N GLN A 381 -24.38 -2.59 20.48
CA GLN A 381 -25.47 -1.86 21.19
C GLN A 381 -26.43 -1.14 20.21
N GLY A 382 -26.74 -1.78 19.10
CA GLY A 382 -27.61 -1.25 18.04
C GLY A 382 -26.89 -0.45 16.95
N LEU A 383 -25.57 -0.23 17.05
CA LEU A 383 -24.74 0.34 15.98
C LEU A 383 -24.14 -0.77 15.12
N GLY A 384 -23.95 -0.52 13.82
CA GLY A 384 -23.42 -1.50 12.88
C GLY A 384 -21.96 -1.84 13.11
N PHE A 385 -21.60 -3.12 12.93
CA PHE A 385 -20.23 -3.59 12.67
C PHE A 385 -20.02 -3.75 11.17
N MET A 386 -18.78 -3.94 10.75
CA MET A 386 -18.43 -4.39 9.40
C MET A 386 -19.06 -5.76 9.11
N PRO A 387 -19.44 -6.06 7.84
CA PRO A 387 -19.89 -7.40 7.45
C PRO A 387 -18.78 -8.45 7.67
N TYR A 388 -19.15 -9.72 7.81
CA TYR A 388 -18.19 -10.80 7.84
C TYR A 388 -17.69 -11.12 6.43
N LEU A 389 -16.48 -11.67 6.33
CA LEU A 389 -15.96 -12.22 5.07
C LEU A 389 -16.89 -13.28 4.50
N PRO A 390 -17.18 -13.25 3.18
CA PRO A 390 -18.05 -14.25 2.55
C PRO A 390 -17.43 -15.65 2.62
N ARG A 391 -18.24 -16.66 2.91
CA ARG A 391 -17.83 -18.06 3.06
C ARG A 391 -17.80 -18.86 1.75
N THR A 392 -17.54 -18.27 0.63
CA THR A 392 -17.65 -18.91 -0.68
C THR A 392 -16.55 -19.91 -1.01
N GLN A 393 -15.50 -20.01 -0.18
CA GLN A 393 -14.42 -20.99 -0.34
C GLN A 393 -13.95 -21.50 1.04
N PRO A 394 -13.37 -22.72 1.15
CA PRO A 394 -12.72 -23.17 2.36
C PRO A 394 -11.40 -22.39 2.57
N HIS A 395 -11.51 -21.16 3.02
CA HIS A 395 -10.37 -20.34 3.41
C HIS A 395 -10.15 -20.48 4.91
N LEU A 396 -8.89 -20.48 5.30
CA LEU A 396 -8.48 -20.24 6.67
C LEU A 396 -9.06 -18.89 7.12
N ASP A 397 -9.94 -18.92 8.11
CA ASP A 397 -10.44 -17.72 8.79
C ASP A 397 -9.79 -17.67 10.19
N PRO A 398 -8.74 -16.86 10.39
CA PRO A 398 -8.02 -16.82 11.67
C PRO A 398 -8.88 -16.31 12.83
N CYS A 399 -10.01 -15.68 12.53
CA CYS A 399 -10.99 -15.24 13.51
C CYS A 399 -12.10 -16.30 13.73
N GLY A 400 -12.13 -17.33 12.89
CA GLY A 400 -13.18 -18.34 12.87
C GLY A 400 -13.10 -19.33 14.03
N PRO A 401 -14.19 -20.07 14.32
CA PRO A 401 -14.25 -20.92 15.51
C PRO A 401 -13.32 -22.13 15.49
N ARG A 402 -12.82 -22.56 14.34
CA ARG A 402 -11.91 -23.71 14.22
C ARG A 402 -10.45 -23.32 14.18
N GLU A 403 -10.14 -22.19 13.53
CA GLU A 403 -8.78 -21.71 13.26
C GLU A 403 -8.36 -20.58 14.20
N ARG A 404 -9.08 -20.33 15.28
CA ARG A 404 -8.82 -19.21 16.21
C ARG A 404 -7.42 -19.25 16.79
N ILE A 405 -6.67 -18.18 16.56
CA ILE A 405 -5.36 -17.97 17.19
C ILE A 405 -5.53 -17.61 18.65
N ASN A 406 -6.52 -16.75 18.93
CA ASN A 406 -6.91 -16.31 20.27
C ASN A 406 -8.31 -16.87 20.58
N PRO A 407 -8.41 -18.14 21.02
CA PRO A 407 -9.71 -18.77 21.29
C PRO A 407 -10.41 -18.07 22.48
N ILE A 408 -11.74 -18.05 22.41
CA ILE A 408 -12.56 -17.70 23.57
C ILE A 408 -12.23 -18.70 24.66
N PRO A 409 -11.91 -18.27 25.90
CA PRO A 409 -11.86 -19.16 27.05
C PRO A 409 -13.24 -19.77 27.24
N LEU A 410 -13.43 -21.03 26.84
CA LEU A 410 -14.68 -21.74 27.06
C LEU A 410 -14.68 -22.28 28.49
N PRO A 411 -15.73 -22.07 29.31
CA PRO A 411 -15.95 -22.87 30.50
C PRO A 411 -16.04 -24.35 30.09
N GLU A 412 -15.48 -25.28 30.86
CA GLU A 412 -15.47 -26.71 30.58
C GLU A 412 -16.85 -27.32 30.27
N THR A 413 -17.90 -26.62 30.63
CA THR A 413 -19.32 -26.98 30.39
C THR A 413 -19.81 -26.59 28.97
N ALA A 414 -19.14 -25.71 28.25
CA ALA A 414 -19.63 -25.19 26.96
C ALA A 414 -19.34 -26.14 25.77
N GLU A 415 -18.36 -27.04 25.88
CA GLU A 415 -18.12 -28.10 24.89
C GLU A 415 -19.28 -29.11 24.80
N ARG A 416 -20.06 -29.28 25.81
CA ARG A 416 -21.23 -30.20 25.88
C ARG A 416 -22.51 -29.59 25.32
N LEU A 417 -22.60 -28.28 25.20
CA LEU A 417 -23.76 -27.60 24.64
C LEU A 417 -23.43 -27.23 23.19
N ASN A 418 -24.16 -27.82 22.27
CA ASN A 418 -24.13 -27.50 20.83
C ASN A 418 -24.50 -26.01 20.65
N ILE A 419 -23.52 -25.10 20.90
CA ILE A 419 -23.74 -23.65 20.89
C ILE A 419 -24.18 -23.27 19.49
N SER A 420 -25.39 -22.81 19.38
CA SER A 420 -26.10 -22.40 18.18
C SER A 420 -25.23 -21.42 17.34
N MET A 421 -25.46 -21.41 16.03
CA MET A 421 -24.74 -20.56 15.07
C MET A 421 -24.67 -19.08 15.45
N GLY A 422 -25.53 -18.60 16.36
CA GLY A 422 -25.58 -17.20 16.82
C GLY A 422 -24.36 -16.68 17.58
N ASN A 423 -23.47 -17.57 18.09
CA ASN A 423 -22.28 -17.15 18.86
C ASN A 423 -20.97 -17.27 18.09
N ARG A 424 -21.02 -17.45 16.77
CA ARG A 424 -19.81 -17.58 15.94
C ARG A 424 -19.43 -16.23 15.34
N SER A 425 -18.28 -15.70 15.71
CA SER A 425 -17.66 -14.54 15.08
C SER A 425 -16.59 -14.98 14.07
N PHE A 426 -16.41 -14.18 13.03
CA PHE A 426 -15.49 -14.40 11.92
C PHE A 426 -14.70 -13.12 11.68
N CYS A 427 -13.69 -13.17 10.80
CA CYS A 427 -13.05 -11.96 10.37
C CYS A 427 -14.04 -11.04 9.63
N PHE A 428 -13.91 -9.76 9.88
CA PHE A 428 -14.70 -8.71 9.23
C PHE A 428 -14.14 -8.42 7.83
N GLN A 429 -15.01 -7.99 6.93
CA GLN A 429 -14.67 -7.51 5.59
C GLN A 429 -14.64 -5.99 5.55
N ALA A 430 -13.57 -5.43 5.03
CA ALA A 430 -13.39 -3.99 4.82
C ALA A 430 -12.71 -3.72 3.47
N GLY A 431 -12.41 -2.46 3.20
CA GLY A 431 -11.67 -2.05 2.01
C GLY A 431 -10.20 -2.50 2.01
N ASP A 432 -9.66 -2.81 3.18
CA ASP A 432 -8.29 -3.32 3.37
C ASP A 432 -8.31 -4.69 4.06
N PRO A 433 -7.50 -5.66 3.61
CA PRO A 433 -7.46 -7.00 4.17
C PRO A 433 -6.90 -7.06 5.60
N ARG A 434 -6.20 -6.01 6.04
CA ARG A 434 -5.57 -5.92 7.38
C ARG A 434 -6.54 -5.45 8.47
N ALA A 435 -7.80 -5.24 8.16
CA ALA A 435 -8.81 -4.73 9.10
C ALA A 435 -8.93 -5.53 10.41
N ASN A 436 -8.60 -6.82 10.38
CA ASN A 436 -8.73 -7.73 11.52
C ASN A 436 -7.43 -7.97 12.27
N GLU A 437 -6.36 -7.23 11.97
CA GLU A 437 -5.04 -7.46 12.56
C GLU A 437 -5.12 -7.42 14.10
N HIS A 438 -5.64 -6.34 14.65
CA HIS A 438 -5.85 -6.18 16.09
C HIS A 438 -7.07 -5.30 16.39
N LEU A 439 -7.47 -5.22 17.66
CA LEU A 439 -8.69 -4.55 18.07
C LEU A 439 -8.74 -3.05 17.72
N GLY A 440 -7.61 -2.34 17.72
CA GLY A 440 -7.54 -0.93 17.32
C GLY A 440 -7.95 -0.74 15.85
N MET A 441 -7.43 -1.56 14.94
CA MET A 441 -7.80 -1.51 13.52
C MET A 441 -9.28 -1.86 13.31
N ILE A 442 -9.80 -2.90 13.96
CA ILE A 442 -11.23 -3.24 13.90
C ILE A 442 -12.08 -2.05 14.36
N ALA A 443 -11.67 -1.35 15.44
CA ALA A 443 -12.38 -0.21 15.96
C ALA A 443 -12.41 0.96 14.96
N LEU A 444 -11.28 1.31 14.34
CA LEU A 444 -11.21 2.39 13.36
C LEU A 444 -11.98 2.07 12.08
N HIS A 445 -11.86 0.85 11.55
CA HIS A 445 -12.66 0.42 10.38
C HIS A 445 -14.16 0.50 10.66
N THR A 446 -14.60 0.06 11.85
CA THR A 446 -16.00 0.16 12.25
C THR A 446 -16.44 1.62 12.41
N LEU A 447 -15.61 2.46 13.01
CA LEU A 447 -15.86 3.89 13.18
C LEU A 447 -16.10 4.60 11.86
N PHE A 448 -15.22 4.38 10.87
CA PHE A 448 -15.30 5.07 9.59
C PHE A 448 -16.33 4.47 8.62
N LEU A 449 -16.69 3.19 8.76
CA LEU A 449 -17.87 2.63 8.13
C LEU A 449 -19.14 3.36 8.61
N ARG A 450 -19.28 3.56 9.92
CA ARG A 450 -20.41 4.27 10.52
C ARG A 450 -20.43 5.73 10.08
N GLU A 451 -19.27 6.40 10.02
CA GLU A 451 -19.18 7.79 9.58
C GLU A 451 -19.62 7.95 8.12
N HIS A 452 -19.22 7.03 7.22
CA HIS A 452 -19.75 7.02 5.85
C HIS A 452 -21.26 6.95 5.83
N ASN A 453 -21.84 6.00 6.57
CA ASN A 453 -23.29 5.78 6.61
C ASN A 453 -24.02 7.01 7.17
N ARG A 454 -23.50 7.61 8.24
CA ARG A 454 -24.03 8.83 8.83
C ARG A 454 -24.01 10.00 7.83
N LEU A 455 -22.89 10.21 7.12
CA LEU A 455 -22.77 11.24 6.10
C LEU A 455 -23.75 11.03 4.96
N ALA A 456 -23.91 9.80 4.47
CA ALA A 456 -24.84 9.48 3.40
C ALA A 456 -26.29 9.78 3.81
N GLU A 457 -26.69 9.43 5.05
CA GLU A 457 -28.00 9.71 5.59
C GLU A 457 -28.27 11.22 5.77
N GLU A 458 -27.30 11.98 6.26
CA GLU A 458 -27.42 13.44 6.41
C GLU A 458 -27.49 14.14 5.04
N LEU A 459 -26.69 13.69 4.07
CA LEU A 459 -26.75 14.19 2.70
C LEU A 459 -28.08 13.89 2.02
N HIS A 460 -28.69 12.73 2.30
CA HIS A 460 -30.04 12.40 1.79
C HIS A 460 -31.12 13.32 2.39
N LYS A 461 -31.03 13.64 3.68
CA LYS A 461 -31.95 14.62 4.30
C LYS A 461 -31.87 15.99 3.64
N LEU A 462 -30.67 16.42 3.24
CA LEU A 462 -30.45 17.69 2.54
C LEU A 462 -30.88 17.63 1.07
N ASN A 463 -30.71 16.48 0.41
CA ASN A 463 -30.91 16.26 -1.01
C ASN A 463 -31.69 14.95 -1.25
N PRO A 464 -32.99 14.90 -0.93
CA PRO A 464 -33.81 13.68 -1.09
C PRO A 464 -33.89 13.15 -2.52
N HIS A 465 -33.55 14.01 -3.48
CA HIS A 465 -33.55 13.72 -4.92
C HIS A 465 -32.24 13.07 -5.40
N TRP A 466 -31.20 12.97 -4.58
CA TRP A 466 -29.96 12.32 -4.99
C TRP A 466 -30.12 10.80 -5.08
N SER A 467 -29.51 10.21 -6.12
CA SER A 467 -29.45 8.76 -6.27
C SER A 467 -28.55 8.13 -5.21
N PRO A 468 -28.70 6.81 -4.93
CA PRO A 468 -27.82 6.08 -4.02
C PRO A 468 -26.35 6.21 -4.38
N ASP A 469 -26.02 6.23 -5.69
CA ASP A 469 -24.65 6.38 -6.18
C ASP A 469 -24.09 7.78 -5.92
N THR A 470 -24.91 8.82 -6.10
CA THR A 470 -24.53 10.21 -5.79
C THR A 470 -24.26 10.37 -4.29
N LEU A 471 -25.15 9.84 -3.44
CA LEU A 471 -24.98 9.86 -1.98
C LEU A 471 -23.69 9.15 -1.56
N TYR A 472 -23.43 7.96 -2.09
CA TYR A 472 -22.22 7.19 -1.83
C TYR A 472 -20.96 7.96 -2.23
N GLN A 473 -20.91 8.53 -3.44
CA GLN A 473 -19.71 9.22 -3.92
C GLN A 473 -19.47 10.55 -3.21
N GLU A 474 -20.52 11.31 -2.88
CA GLU A 474 -20.35 12.55 -2.09
C GLU A 474 -19.90 12.24 -0.67
N ALA A 475 -20.49 11.23 0.00
CA ALA A 475 -20.02 10.79 1.31
C ALA A 475 -18.55 10.31 1.27
N ARG A 476 -18.17 9.52 0.24
CA ARG A 476 -16.78 9.08 0.02
C ARG A 476 -15.84 10.27 -0.20
N LYS A 477 -16.25 11.26 -0.99
CA LYS A 477 -15.47 12.45 -1.30
C LYS A 477 -15.23 13.30 -0.03
N ILE A 478 -16.25 13.46 0.82
CA ILE A 478 -16.14 14.15 2.11
C ILE A 478 -15.20 13.38 3.03
N LEU A 479 -15.38 12.05 3.13
CA LEU A 479 -14.56 11.22 4.02
C LEU A 479 -13.08 11.25 3.61
N GLY A 480 -12.77 11.22 2.31
CA GLY A 480 -11.41 11.40 1.81
C GLY A 480 -10.80 12.75 2.23
N ALA A 481 -11.56 13.85 2.09
CA ALA A 481 -11.12 15.19 2.54
C ALA A 481 -10.87 15.23 4.05
N VAL A 482 -11.74 14.60 4.85
CA VAL A 482 -11.58 14.48 6.31
C VAL A 482 -10.26 13.76 6.65
N HIS A 483 -9.93 12.66 5.97
CA HIS A 483 -8.66 11.94 6.17
C HIS A 483 -7.45 12.79 5.80
N GLN A 484 -7.53 13.56 4.71
CA GLN A 484 -6.49 14.50 4.32
C GLN A 484 -6.25 15.55 5.42
N ILE A 485 -7.30 16.17 5.94
CA ILE A 485 -7.23 17.21 6.98
C ILE A 485 -6.65 16.63 8.28
N LEU A 486 -7.20 15.53 8.77
CA LEU A 486 -6.73 14.90 10.02
C LEU A 486 -5.26 14.48 9.92
N THR A 487 -4.80 14.07 8.73
CA THR A 487 -3.41 13.67 8.51
C THR A 487 -2.47 14.87 8.41
N TRP A 488 -2.77 15.88 7.56
CA TRP A 488 -1.86 17.01 7.34
C TRP A 488 -1.90 18.06 8.46
N ASP A 489 -3.07 18.33 9.01
CA ASP A 489 -3.22 19.41 9.99
C ASP A 489 -3.08 18.91 11.45
N HIS A 490 -3.36 17.62 11.73
CA HIS A 490 -3.33 17.10 13.09
C HIS A 490 -2.21 16.08 13.33
N TYR A 491 -1.99 15.13 12.43
CA TYR A 491 -1.05 14.01 12.63
C TYR A 491 0.41 14.43 12.29
N LEU A 492 0.67 14.89 11.05
CA LEU A 492 2.03 15.18 10.59
C LEU A 492 2.78 16.22 11.44
N PRO A 493 2.16 17.30 11.96
CA PRO A 493 2.87 18.24 12.84
C PRO A 493 3.38 17.62 14.13
N ARG A 494 2.74 16.54 14.61
CA ARG A 494 3.15 15.79 15.80
C ARG A 494 4.25 14.78 15.52
N VAL A 495 4.25 14.21 14.33
CA VAL A 495 5.30 13.27 13.88
C VAL A 495 6.59 14.02 13.55
N LEU A 496 6.51 15.07 12.73
CA LEU A 496 7.67 15.84 12.26
C LEU A 496 8.21 16.83 13.31
N GLY A 497 7.35 17.25 14.21
CA GLY A 497 7.60 18.40 15.08
C GLY A 497 7.17 19.73 14.44
N PRO A 498 6.60 20.69 15.21
CA PRO A 498 5.98 21.89 14.64
C PRO A 498 6.93 22.73 13.77
N SER A 499 8.17 22.94 14.23
CA SER A 499 9.15 23.73 13.50
C SER A 499 9.63 23.06 12.21
N ALA A 500 9.89 21.75 12.25
CA ALA A 500 10.27 20.98 11.07
C ALA A 500 9.11 20.89 10.07
N ASN A 501 7.88 20.71 10.55
CA ASN A 501 6.70 20.66 9.71
C ASN A 501 6.52 21.98 8.92
N LEU A 502 6.71 23.15 9.52
CA LEU A 502 6.64 24.44 8.83
C LEU A 502 7.64 24.55 7.67
N VAL A 503 8.84 24.01 7.84
CA VAL A 503 9.90 24.07 6.82
C VAL A 503 9.71 23.00 5.75
N LEU A 504 9.43 21.77 6.17
CA LEU A 504 9.36 20.61 5.28
C LEU A 504 8.02 20.50 4.56
N MET A 505 6.94 21.06 5.13
CA MET A 505 5.58 21.00 4.60
C MET A 505 5.05 22.43 4.32
N PRO A 506 5.59 23.14 3.32
CA PRO A 506 5.12 24.49 2.98
C PRO A 506 3.64 24.47 2.59
N SER A 507 2.98 25.64 2.65
CA SER A 507 1.57 25.77 2.30
C SER A 507 1.28 25.27 0.88
N TYR A 508 0.09 24.68 0.71
CA TYR A 508 -0.40 24.21 -0.59
C TYR A 508 -0.49 25.35 -1.61
N LYS A 509 0.06 25.13 -2.81
CA LYS A 509 0.10 26.13 -3.90
C LYS A 509 -0.79 25.79 -5.10
N GLY A 510 -1.48 24.65 -5.04
CA GLY A 510 -2.27 24.11 -6.15
C GLY A 510 -1.77 22.76 -6.61
N TYR A 511 -2.55 22.11 -7.47
CA TYR A 511 -2.22 20.83 -8.08
C TYR A 511 -1.05 20.98 -9.06
N ASP A 512 -0.04 20.14 -8.89
CA ASP A 512 1.13 20.08 -9.77
C ASP A 512 1.07 18.79 -10.61
N PRO A 513 0.79 18.84 -11.91
CA PRO A 513 0.75 17.65 -12.77
C PRO A 513 2.13 16.99 -12.96
N ALA A 514 3.21 17.64 -12.62
CA ALA A 514 4.57 17.08 -12.66
C ALA A 514 4.96 16.36 -11.35
N ALA A 515 4.21 16.53 -10.28
CA ALA A 515 4.42 15.82 -9.03
C ALA A 515 3.85 14.40 -9.10
N ASP A 516 4.73 13.40 -9.06
CA ASP A 516 4.32 11.99 -8.99
C ASP A 516 3.90 11.62 -7.57
N PRO A 517 2.61 11.32 -7.31
CA PRO A 517 2.12 10.92 -5.99
C PRO A 517 2.41 9.46 -5.65
N SER A 518 2.94 8.67 -6.58
CA SER A 518 3.22 7.25 -6.34
C SER A 518 4.05 7.07 -5.08
N ILE A 519 3.71 6.06 -4.28
CA ILE A 519 4.46 5.77 -3.06
C ILE A 519 5.87 5.31 -3.40
N SER A 520 6.86 5.91 -2.77
CA SER A 520 8.25 5.48 -2.91
C SER A 520 8.52 4.20 -2.12
N ASN A 521 9.38 3.34 -2.67
CA ASN A 521 9.76 2.08 -2.04
C ASN A 521 10.38 2.30 -0.65
N ILE A 522 11.20 3.35 -0.49
CA ILE A 522 11.78 3.71 0.81
C ILE A 522 10.71 4.12 1.84
N PHE A 523 9.66 4.81 1.41
CA PHE A 523 8.58 5.22 2.31
C PHE A 523 7.82 4.00 2.83
N SER A 524 7.31 3.14 1.94
CA SER A 524 6.56 1.94 2.30
C SER A 524 7.36 0.93 3.12
N THR A 525 8.65 0.77 2.79
CA THR A 525 9.44 -0.34 3.31
C THR A 525 10.26 0.02 4.54
N ALA A 526 10.56 1.31 4.74
CA ALA A 526 11.36 1.77 5.87
C ALA A 526 10.78 3.01 6.56
N ALA A 527 10.61 4.15 5.87
CA ALA A 527 10.36 5.42 6.53
C ALA A 527 9.02 5.46 7.30
N PHE A 528 7.94 4.96 6.72
CA PHE A 528 6.63 4.98 7.38
C PHE A 528 6.43 3.81 8.37
N ARG A 529 7.42 2.93 8.50
CA ARG A 529 7.50 1.89 9.54
C ARG A 529 8.11 2.38 10.85
N PHE A 530 8.41 3.66 10.97
CA PHE A 530 8.95 4.26 12.20
C PHE A 530 8.05 4.01 13.41
N ALA A 531 6.72 3.98 13.20
CA ALA A 531 5.76 3.82 14.28
C ALA A 531 5.85 2.46 15.01
N HIS A 532 6.51 1.44 14.43
CA HIS A 532 6.70 0.14 15.08
C HIS A 532 7.45 0.24 16.42
N VAL A 533 8.29 1.27 16.61
CA VAL A 533 8.99 1.51 17.89
C VAL A 533 8.17 2.30 18.91
N THR A 534 6.96 2.72 18.54
CA THR A 534 6.04 3.50 19.42
C THR A 534 4.80 2.70 19.85
N VAL A 535 4.69 1.44 19.43
CA VAL A 535 3.59 0.55 19.78
C VAL A 535 3.68 0.15 21.25
N HIS A 536 2.58 0.28 21.97
CA HIS A 536 2.46 -0.13 23.36
C HIS A 536 2.22 -1.65 23.48
N PRO A 537 2.84 -2.36 24.44
CA PRO A 537 2.70 -3.82 24.54
C PRO A 537 1.32 -4.27 25.03
N VAL A 538 0.49 -3.35 25.53
CA VAL A 538 -0.80 -3.64 26.12
C VAL A 538 -1.90 -2.85 25.42
N VAL A 539 -3.00 -3.53 25.09
CA VAL A 539 -4.25 -2.92 24.62
C VAL A 539 -5.14 -2.63 25.83
N ASN A 540 -5.24 -1.36 26.18
CA ASN A 540 -6.12 -0.92 27.25
C ASN A 540 -7.57 -0.83 26.76
N ARG A 541 -8.50 -1.34 27.57
CA ARG A 541 -9.93 -1.23 27.37
C ARG A 541 -10.53 -0.57 28.58
N LEU A 542 -11.14 0.61 28.40
CA LEU A 542 -11.60 1.44 29.49
C LEU A 542 -13.12 1.53 29.55
N GLY A 543 -13.65 1.53 30.77
CA GLY A 543 -15.06 1.72 31.03
C GLY A 543 -15.56 3.15 30.73
N PRO A 544 -16.87 3.43 30.87
CA PRO A 544 -17.45 4.76 30.59
C PRO A 544 -16.84 5.90 31.43
N ASN A 545 -16.25 5.58 32.57
CA ASN A 545 -15.55 6.51 33.46
C ASN A 545 -14.04 6.63 33.13
N TYR A 546 -13.59 6.06 32.03
CA TYR A 546 -12.18 6.02 31.58
C TYR A 546 -11.22 5.32 32.57
N ARG A 547 -11.76 4.41 33.41
CA ARG A 547 -10.98 3.54 34.29
C ARG A 547 -10.95 2.11 33.73
N LEU A 548 -9.96 1.34 34.15
CA LEU A 548 -9.90 -0.09 33.87
C LEU A 548 -11.20 -0.77 34.31
N SER A 549 -11.77 -1.56 33.43
CA SER A 549 -12.98 -2.32 33.67
C SER A 549 -12.63 -3.75 34.06
N PRO A 550 -13.17 -4.28 35.18
CA PRO A 550 -13.04 -5.71 35.47
C PRO A 550 -13.68 -6.61 34.43
N GLU A 551 -14.73 -6.13 33.73
CA GLU A 551 -15.42 -6.86 32.67
C GLU A 551 -14.61 -6.95 31.40
N HIS A 552 -13.76 -5.95 31.13
CA HIS A 552 -12.91 -5.85 29.94
C HIS A 552 -11.48 -5.48 30.35
N PRO A 553 -10.68 -6.42 30.89
CA PRO A 553 -9.33 -6.15 31.35
C PRO A 553 -8.42 -5.78 30.18
N ALA A 554 -7.33 -5.08 30.50
CA ALA A 554 -6.26 -4.82 29.55
C ALA A 554 -5.67 -6.14 29.01
N LEU A 555 -5.26 -6.15 27.76
CA LEU A 555 -4.76 -7.34 27.06
C LEU A 555 -3.31 -7.15 26.60
N PRO A 556 -2.42 -8.13 26.75
CA PRO A 556 -1.20 -8.18 25.98
C PRO A 556 -1.53 -8.06 24.48
N LEU A 557 -0.70 -7.37 23.72
CA LEU A 557 -0.97 -7.07 22.32
C LEU A 557 -1.25 -8.34 21.49
N HIS A 558 -0.48 -9.43 21.70
CA HIS A 558 -0.67 -10.67 20.94
C HIS A 558 -2.04 -11.33 21.22
N HIS A 559 -2.72 -11.05 22.33
CA HIS A 559 -4.09 -11.50 22.61
C HIS A 559 -5.17 -10.68 21.90
N SER A 560 -4.81 -9.55 21.31
CA SER A 560 -5.71 -8.71 20.51
C SER A 560 -5.69 -9.07 19.02
N LEU A 561 -4.68 -9.84 18.58
CA LEU A 561 -4.45 -10.16 17.17
C LEU A 561 -5.51 -11.15 16.66
N PHE A 562 -6.17 -10.81 15.56
CA PHE A 562 -7.25 -11.58 14.91
C PHE A 562 -8.38 -12.00 15.88
N ALA A 563 -8.58 -11.26 16.95
CA ALA A 563 -9.57 -11.55 17.98
C ALA A 563 -10.87 -10.74 17.77
N SER A 564 -11.46 -10.80 16.58
CA SER A 564 -12.72 -10.10 16.23
C SER A 564 -13.87 -10.44 17.20
N TRP A 565 -13.89 -11.65 17.77
CA TRP A 565 -14.85 -12.07 18.76
C TRP A 565 -14.85 -11.20 20.03
N ARG A 566 -13.67 -10.67 20.44
CA ARG A 566 -13.58 -9.74 21.57
C ARG A 566 -14.34 -8.46 21.30
N MET A 567 -14.30 -7.98 20.03
CA MET A 567 -15.05 -6.81 19.65
C MET A 567 -16.56 -7.05 19.74
N VAL A 568 -17.02 -8.23 19.31
CA VAL A 568 -18.45 -8.59 19.32
C VAL A 568 -18.99 -8.88 20.72
N GLN A 569 -18.18 -9.52 21.58
CA GLN A 569 -18.65 -10.06 22.87
C GLN A 569 -18.18 -9.25 24.09
N GLU A 570 -17.16 -8.42 23.96
CA GLU A 570 -16.53 -7.70 25.07
C GLU A 570 -16.69 -6.17 24.93
N GLY A 571 -17.93 -5.70 24.71
CA GLY A 571 -18.32 -4.29 24.83
C GLY A 571 -18.16 -3.43 23.58
N GLY A 572 -17.91 -4.00 22.42
CA GLY A 572 -17.84 -3.27 21.14
C GLY A 572 -16.58 -2.42 20.99
N ILE A 573 -16.68 -1.36 20.16
CA ILE A 573 -15.52 -0.49 19.87
C ILE A 573 -15.24 0.53 20.98
N ASP A 574 -16.22 0.88 21.80
CA ASP A 574 -16.13 1.96 22.78
C ASP A 574 -15.02 1.76 23.81
N PRO A 575 -14.85 0.59 24.46
CA PRO A 575 -13.78 0.38 25.43
C PRO A 575 -12.39 0.51 24.82
N VAL A 576 -12.22 0.05 23.59
CA VAL A 576 -10.96 0.12 22.84
C VAL A 576 -10.64 1.57 22.49
N LEU A 577 -11.61 2.31 21.94
CA LEU A 577 -11.42 3.73 21.60
C LEU A 577 -11.09 4.57 22.84
N ARG A 578 -11.78 4.35 23.97
CA ARG A 578 -11.43 5.03 25.24
C ARG A 578 -10.00 4.69 25.67
N GLY A 579 -9.58 3.44 25.50
CA GLY A 579 -8.21 3.02 25.75
C GLY A 579 -7.20 3.78 24.88
N LEU A 580 -7.45 3.85 23.60
CA LEU A 580 -6.57 4.56 22.65
C LEU A 580 -6.50 6.07 22.92
N LEU A 581 -7.62 6.69 23.32
CA LEU A 581 -7.70 8.11 23.62
C LEU A 581 -6.93 8.51 24.88
N LEU A 582 -6.97 7.68 25.94
CA LEU A 582 -6.40 8.06 27.24
C LEU A 582 -5.05 7.40 27.52
N SER A 583 -4.72 6.27 26.89
CA SER A 583 -3.41 5.67 27.07
C SER A 583 -2.33 6.45 26.33
N PRO A 584 -1.17 6.67 26.96
CA PRO A 584 -0.03 7.25 26.27
C PRO A 584 0.55 6.29 25.20
N ALA A 585 1.17 6.84 24.17
CA ALA A 585 2.02 6.08 23.28
C ALA A 585 3.28 5.60 24.02
N LYS A 586 3.97 4.58 23.49
CA LYS A 586 5.33 4.26 23.95
C LYS A 586 6.30 5.31 23.43
N LEU A 587 7.10 5.85 24.32
CA LEU A 587 8.21 6.73 23.93
C LEU A 587 9.36 5.89 23.36
N GLN A 588 9.88 6.31 22.20
CA GLN A 588 11.10 5.75 21.65
C GLN A 588 12.32 6.41 22.29
N THR A 589 13.26 5.59 22.77
CA THR A 589 14.60 6.01 23.19
C THR A 589 15.64 5.06 22.59
N ALA A 590 16.90 5.45 22.60
CA ALA A 590 17.99 4.67 21.98
C ALA A 590 18.20 3.26 22.62
N ASP A 591 17.70 3.06 23.82
CA ASP A 591 17.77 1.81 24.61
C ASP A 591 16.40 1.13 24.78
N GLN A 592 15.31 1.72 24.24
CA GLN A 592 13.96 1.20 24.36
C GLN A 592 13.24 1.34 22.99
N MET A 593 13.58 0.46 22.04
CA MET A 593 13.05 0.56 20.68
C MET A 593 11.77 -0.25 20.50
N MET A 594 11.84 -1.55 20.27
CA MET A 594 10.67 -2.38 20.00
C MET A 594 10.32 -3.28 21.17
N VAL A 595 9.04 -3.30 21.52
CA VAL A 595 8.53 -4.15 22.61
C VAL A 595 8.61 -5.64 22.25
N GLU A 596 8.76 -6.46 23.27
CA GLU A 596 8.80 -7.92 23.21
C GLU A 596 7.58 -8.52 22.46
N GLU A 597 6.41 -7.91 22.62
CA GLU A 597 5.19 -8.33 21.93
C GLU A 597 5.35 -8.38 20.39
N LEU A 598 6.17 -7.50 19.80
CA LEU A 598 6.41 -7.41 18.37
C LEU A 598 7.65 -8.21 17.91
N THR A 599 8.66 -8.40 18.78
CA THR A 599 9.90 -9.09 18.40
C THR A 599 9.87 -10.57 18.75
N GLU A 600 9.05 -10.98 19.75
CA GLU A 600 9.02 -12.35 20.27
C GLU A 600 7.67 -13.04 20.17
N ARG A 601 6.55 -12.27 20.00
CA ARG A 601 5.19 -12.82 20.12
C ARG A 601 4.28 -12.44 18.95
N LEU A 602 4.84 -11.86 17.88
CA LEU A 602 4.04 -11.46 16.74
C LEU A 602 3.36 -12.68 16.09
N PHE A 603 2.04 -12.64 15.96
CA PHE A 603 1.22 -13.72 15.42
C PHE A 603 1.47 -15.08 16.10
N GLN A 604 1.70 -15.05 17.41
CA GLN A 604 1.84 -16.28 18.21
C GLN A 604 0.62 -17.16 18.02
N ALA A 605 0.84 -18.38 17.56
CA ALA A 605 -0.20 -19.37 17.32
C ALA A 605 0.21 -20.71 17.96
N GLN A 606 -0.72 -21.67 18.03
CA GLN A 606 -0.46 -22.99 18.60
C GLN A 606 0.57 -23.84 17.84
N GLY A 607 0.94 -23.45 16.63
CA GLY A 607 1.90 -24.15 15.78
C GLY A 607 2.97 -23.22 15.20
N GLY A 608 4.25 -23.57 15.37
CA GLY A 608 5.38 -22.81 14.81
C GLY A 608 5.90 -21.68 15.69
N LEU A 609 7.03 -21.11 15.29
CA LEU A 609 7.66 -19.99 16.01
C LEU A 609 6.92 -18.70 15.73
N PRO A 610 6.68 -17.86 16.75
CA PRO A 610 6.18 -16.50 16.55
C PRO A 610 7.11 -15.71 15.63
N LEU A 611 6.57 -14.71 14.93
CA LEU A 611 7.36 -13.85 14.06
C LEU A 611 8.06 -12.74 14.86
N ASP A 612 9.03 -12.11 14.21
CA ASP A 612 9.78 -10.96 14.69
C ASP A 612 9.60 -9.79 13.71
N LEU A 613 8.83 -8.77 14.11
CA LEU A 613 8.55 -7.63 13.22
C LEU A 613 9.80 -6.82 12.88
N ALA A 614 10.78 -6.73 13.80
CA ALA A 614 12.03 -6.03 13.54
C ALA A 614 12.85 -6.76 12.46
N ALA A 615 13.02 -8.06 12.62
CA ALA A 615 13.68 -8.90 11.63
C ALA A 615 12.96 -8.90 10.29
N LEU A 616 11.60 -8.92 10.29
CA LEU A 616 10.79 -8.80 9.08
C LEU A 616 11.01 -7.46 8.36
N ASN A 617 11.12 -6.33 9.08
CA ASN A 617 11.37 -5.01 8.48
C ASN A 617 12.75 -4.94 7.82
N LEU A 618 13.78 -5.42 8.52
CA LEU A 618 15.15 -5.45 7.99
C LEU A 618 15.26 -6.36 6.77
N GLN A 619 14.70 -7.57 6.84
CA GLN A 619 14.70 -8.51 5.73
C GLN A 619 13.93 -7.96 4.52
N ARG A 620 12.83 -7.25 4.75
CA ARG A 620 12.02 -6.59 3.71
C ARG A 620 12.77 -5.45 3.03
N GLY A 621 13.53 -4.65 3.77
CA GLY A 621 14.41 -3.63 3.20
C GLY A 621 15.46 -4.23 2.27
N ARG A 622 16.04 -5.36 2.66
CA ARG A 622 17.00 -6.12 1.83
C ARG A 622 16.33 -6.76 0.62
N ASP A 623 15.14 -7.35 0.78
CA ASP A 623 14.33 -7.90 -0.31
C ASP A 623 13.98 -6.86 -1.38
N HIS A 624 13.72 -5.61 -0.96
CA HIS A 624 13.40 -4.51 -1.84
C HIS A 624 14.64 -3.81 -2.43
N GLY A 625 15.83 -4.29 -2.13
CA GLY A 625 17.08 -3.68 -2.61
C GLY A 625 17.27 -2.25 -2.13
N LEU A 626 16.85 -1.90 -0.91
CA LEU A 626 17.09 -0.56 -0.38
C LEU A 626 18.57 -0.37 -0.09
N GLN A 627 19.12 0.75 -0.55
CA GLN A 627 20.51 1.15 -0.26
C GLN A 627 20.72 1.37 1.24
N GLY A 628 21.97 1.38 1.68
CA GLY A 628 22.32 1.58 3.07
C GLY A 628 22.04 3.00 3.59
N TYR A 629 22.02 3.13 4.91
CA TYR A 629 21.66 4.35 5.64
C TYR A 629 22.37 5.62 5.15
N SER A 630 23.70 5.55 4.88
CA SER A 630 24.49 6.71 4.45
C SER A 630 23.99 7.32 3.14
N ALA A 631 23.61 6.48 2.15
CA ALA A 631 23.11 6.97 0.86
C ALA A 631 21.81 7.77 0.98
N TRP A 632 20.93 7.36 1.89
CA TRP A 632 19.66 8.06 2.13
C TRP A 632 19.88 9.39 2.88
N ARG A 633 20.87 9.46 3.75
CA ARG A 633 21.25 10.75 4.37
C ARG A 633 21.76 11.73 3.32
N GLU A 634 22.59 11.26 2.39
CA GLU A 634 23.10 12.07 1.27
C GLU A 634 21.96 12.56 0.37
N LEU A 635 20.97 11.70 0.04
CA LEU A 635 19.77 12.10 -0.72
C LEU A 635 19.01 13.23 -0.02
N CYS A 636 18.95 13.22 1.31
CA CYS A 636 18.30 14.26 2.11
C CYS A 636 19.20 15.49 2.36
N GLY A 637 20.39 15.57 1.79
CA GLY A 637 21.34 16.66 2.04
C GLY A 637 21.91 16.66 3.48
N LEU A 638 21.82 15.53 4.17
CA LEU A 638 22.36 15.35 5.53
C LEU A 638 23.78 14.74 5.45
N SER A 639 24.64 15.09 6.42
CA SER A 639 25.97 14.51 6.50
C SER A 639 25.92 13.00 6.68
N ALA A 640 26.63 12.24 5.83
CA ALA A 640 26.83 10.80 6.01
C ALA A 640 27.97 10.54 6.99
N PRO A 641 27.84 9.60 7.96
CA PRO A 641 28.91 9.28 8.89
C PRO A 641 30.03 8.51 8.18
N VAL A 642 31.28 8.94 8.41
CA VAL A 642 32.49 8.32 7.84
C VAL A 642 33.16 7.39 8.85
N ASN A 643 33.07 7.71 10.14
CA ASN A 643 33.69 6.98 11.23
C ASN A 643 32.77 6.85 12.44
N GLU A 644 33.25 6.19 13.52
CA GLU A 644 32.47 5.99 14.75
C GLU A 644 32.08 7.30 15.43
N SER A 645 32.97 8.29 15.45
CA SER A 645 32.71 9.59 16.09
C SER A 645 31.60 10.35 15.38
N ASP A 646 31.61 10.31 14.04
CA ASP A 646 30.55 10.94 13.24
C ASP A 646 29.20 10.27 13.50
N LEU A 647 29.16 8.92 13.47
CA LEU A 647 27.95 8.16 13.75
C LEU A 647 27.44 8.41 15.16
N ALA A 648 28.34 8.42 16.15
CA ALA A 648 28.00 8.71 17.55
C ALA A 648 27.44 10.13 17.71
N GLY A 649 28.01 11.11 17.01
CA GLY A 649 27.50 12.50 16.98
C GLY A 649 26.11 12.60 16.36
N ILE A 650 25.86 11.90 15.26
CA ILE A 650 24.55 11.89 14.59
C ILE A 650 23.47 11.21 15.46
N LEU A 651 23.81 10.05 16.05
CA LEU A 651 22.88 9.29 16.88
C LEU A 651 22.71 9.86 18.30
N GLY A 652 23.59 10.79 18.72
CA GLY A 652 23.64 11.27 20.09
C GLY A 652 23.95 10.16 21.11
N ASN A 653 24.43 8.99 20.66
CA ASN A 653 24.68 7.81 21.48
C ASN A 653 25.85 6.98 20.97
N GLY A 654 27.01 7.09 21.65
CA GLY A 654 28.20 6.37 21.28
C GLY A 654 28.13 4.85 21.53
N VAL A 655 27.30 4.39 22.48
CA VAL A 655 27.11 2.95 22.71
C VAL A 655 26.36 2.31 21.54
N LEU A 656 25.28 2.94 21.10
CA LEU A 656 24.52 2.48 19.97
C LEU A 656 25.34 2.53 18.67
N ALA A 657 26.12 3.59 18.47
CA ALA A 657 27.02 3.71 17.32
C ALA A 657 28.03 2.56 17.25
N ARG A 658 28.67 2.20 18.38
CA ARG A 658 29.59 1.05 18.44
C ARG A 658 28.90 -0.27 18.19
N LYS A 659 27.70 -0.49 18.74
CA LYS A 659 26.91 -1.72 18.46
C LYS A 659 26.61 -1.87 16.97
N LEU A 660 26.14 -0.80 16.34
CA LEU A 660 25.83 -0.81 14.92
C LEU A 660 27.09 -1.07 14.06
N LEU A 661 28.21 -0.41 14.37
CA LEU A 661 29.45 -0.65 13.64
C LEU A 661 30.04 -2.04 13.91
N HIS A 662 29.87 -2.58 15.10
CA HIS A 662 30.27 -3.97 15.40
C HIS A 662 29.51 -4.97 14.52
N LEU A 663 28.21 -4.75 14.33
CA LEU A 663 27.36 -5.62 13.50
C LEU A 663 27.58 -5.43 11.99
N TYR A 664 27.68 -4.21 11.52
CA TYR A 664 27.67 -3.88 10.08
C TYR A 664 29.06 -3.58 9.49
N GLY A 665 30.08 -3.42 10.33
CA GLY A 665 31.45 -3.06 9.93
C GLY A 665 31.62 -1.61 9.50
N THR A 666 30.63 -1.02 8.84
CA THR A 666 30.65 0.36 8.36
C THR A 666 29.23 0.95 8.34
N ALA A 667 29.14 2.26 8.53
CA ALA A 667 27.86 2.97 8.47
C ALA A 667 27.15 2.88 7.11
N LYS A 668 27.91 2.66 6.02
CA LYS A 668 27.37 2.46 4.67
C LYS A 668 26.53 1.20 4.55
N ASN A 669 26.82 0.17 5.35
CA ASN A 669 26.12 -1.11 5.34
C ASN A 669 24.87 -1.13 6.22
N ILE A 670 24.74 -0.20 7.17
CA ILE A 670 23.61 -0.16 8.10
C ILE A 670 22.31 -0.15 7.28
N ASP A 671 21.41 -1.10 7.57
CA ASP A 671 20.08 -1.13 6.95
C ASP A 671 19.36 0.19 7.26
N VAL A 672 18.79 0.82 6.23
CA VAL A 672 18.26 2.19 6.36
C VAL A 672 17.20 2.34 7.45
N TRP A 673 16.36 1.33 7.67
CA TRP A 673 15.33 1.41 8.69
C TRP A 673 15.90 1.52 10.10
N VAL A 674 16.84 0.64 10.47
CA VAL A 674 17.47 0.69 11.81
C VAL A 674 18.29 1.95 11.99
N GLY A 675 19.05 2.39 10.97
CA GLY A 675 19.80 3.64 11.03
C GLY A 675 18.89 4.85 11.24
N ALA A 676 17.81 4.92 10.49
CA ALA A 676 16.86 6.04 10.50
C ALA A 676 16.09 6.16 11.84
N ILE A 677 15.62 5.04 12.40
CA ILE A 677 14.94 5.04 13.71
C ILE A 677 15.89 5.26 14.89
N SER A 678 17.20 5.10 14.67
CA SER A 678 18.23 5.34 15.70
C SER A 678 18.58 6.83 15.86
N GLU A 679 18.20 7.69 14.92
CA GLU A 679 18.42 9.13 15.04
C GLU A 679 17.55 9.74 16.14
N PRO A 680 18.05 10.71 16.93
CA PRO A 680 17.25 11.41 17.92
C PRO A 680 16.12 12.18 17.24
N ALA A 681 14.95 12.18 17.88
CA ALA A 681 13.79 12.89 17.36
C ALA A 681 14.02 14.41 17.28
N LEU A 682 13.47 15.02 16.24
CA LEU A 682 13.43 16.47 16.09
C LEU A 682 12.60 17.11 17.23
N PRO A 683 12.89 18.37 17.60
CA PRO A 683 12.18 19.04 18.69
C PRO A 683 10.65 19.03 18.50
N GLY A 684 9.95 18.47 19.47
CA GLY A 684 8.48 18.33 19.45
C GLY A 684 7.95 17.28 18.47
N GLY A 685 8.83 16.57 17.75
CA GLY A 685 8.50 15.48 16.85
C GLY A 685 8.75 14.08 17.46
N ARG A 686 8.60 13.06 16.64
CA ARG A 686 8.83 11.64 16.99
C ARG A 686 9.75 10.91 16.02
N VAL A 687 10.32 11.64 15.06
CA VAL A 687 11.24 11.12 14.06
C VAL A 687 12.49 11.98 13.98
N GLY A 688 13.62 11.34 13.66
CA GLY A 688 14.89 12.02 13.40
C GLY A 688 14.94 12.73 12.04
N PRO A 689 16.04 13.44 11.74
CA PRO A 689 16.19 14.23 10.53
C PRO A 689 15.98 13.44 9.23
N LEU A 690 16.50 12.23 9.12
CA LEU A 690 16.35 11.40 7.93
C LEU A 690 14.89 11.00 7.70
N LEU A 691 14.22 10.49 8.73
CA LEU A 691 12.80 10.12 8.62
C LEU A 691 11.93 11.34 8.31
N ALA A 692 12.20 12.48 8.95
CA ALA A 692 11.46 13.71 8.69
C ALA A 692 11.57 14.13 7.21
N CYS A 693 12.76 14.08 6.63
CA CYS A 693 12.97 14.34 5.20
C CYS A 693 12.15 13.40 4.32
N LEU A 694 12.30 12.08 4.52
CA LEU A 694 11.65 11.06 3.68
C LEU A 694 10.13 11.11 3.78
N ILE A 695 9.60 11.24 5.00
CA ILE A 695 8.15 11.32 5.26
C ILE A 695 7.59 12.60 4.63
N ALA A 696 8.20 13.75 4.90
CA ALA A 696 7.71 15.03 4.35
C ALA A 696 7.77 15.05 2.82
N LYS A 697 8.84 14.50 2.21
CA LYS A 697 8.96 14.41 0.75
C LYS A 697 7.80 13.62 0.14
N GLN A 698 7.44 12.47 0.74
CA GLN A 698 6.30 11.66 0.26
C GLN A 698 4.97 12.38 0.45
N PHE A 699 4.69 12.90 1.65
CA PHE A 699 3.42 13.58 1.91
C PHE A 699 3.25 14.86 1.09
N ARG A 700 4.33 15.55 0.73
CA ARG A 700 4.26 16.67 -0.24
C ARG A 700 3.84 16.18 -1.62
N ALA A 701 4.45 15.10 -2.12
CA ALA A 701 4.09 14.53 -3.42
C ALA A 701 2.62 14.05 -3.45
N LEU A 702 2.15 13.43 -2.36
CA LEU A 702 0.75 13.01 -2.20
C LEU A 702 -0.24 14.17 -2.22
N ARG A 703 0.13 15.31 -1.63
CA ARG A 703 -0.70 16.51 -1.59
C ARG A 703 -0.69 17.25 -2.93
N ASP A 704 0.50 17.52 -3.44
CA ASP A 704 0.71 18.38 -4.61
C ASP A 704 0.35 17.66 -5.92
N GLY A 705 0.54 16.34 -5.98
CA GLY A 705 0.22 15.48 -7.12
C GLY A 705 -1.22 14.93 -7.13
N ASP A 706 -2.06 15.22 -6.14
CA ASP A 706 -3.45 14.77 -6.11
C ASP A 706 -4.39 15.80 -6.76
N ARG A 707 -4.94 15.44 -7.91
CA ARG A 707 -5.91 16.29 -8.63
C ARG A 707 -7.21 16.52 -7.85
N PHE A 708 -7.51 15.69 -6.87
CA PHE A 708 -8.68 15.78 -5.99
C PHE A 708 -8.36 16.22 -4.56
N TRP A 709 -7.21 16.87 -4.36
CA TRP A 709 -6.85 17.42 -3.06
C TRP A 709 -7.93 18.41 -2.58
N TRP A 710 -8.32 18.32 -1.29
CA TRP A 710 -9.50 19.04 -0.77
C TRP A 710 -9.43 20.57 -0.91
N GLN A 711 -8.23 21.15 -0.87
CA GLN A 711 -8.03 22.60 -1.03
C GLN A 711 -7.98 23.04 -2.50
N LYS A 712 -7.83 22.11 -3.44
CA LYS A 712 -7.77 22.45 -4.87
C LYS A 712 -9.08 23.12 -5.32
N GLU A 713 -8.95 24.23 -6.01
CA GLU A 713 -10.10 24.93 -6.59
C GLU A 713 -10.91 24.02 -7.54
N GLY A 714 -12.23 24.08 -7.42
CA GLY A 714 -13.15 23.24 -8.20
C GLY A 714 -13.38 21.81 -7.64
N VAL A 715 -12.64 21.38 -6.60
CA VAL A 715 -12.92 20.09 -5.92
C VAL A 715 -14.07 20.28 -4.92
N PHE A 716 -13.99 21.30 -4.09
CA PHE A 716 -15.04 21.73 -3.17
C PHE A 716 -15.32 23.24 -3.33
N SER A 717 -16.56 23.65 -3.10
CA SER A 717 -16.89 25.08 -3.04
C SER A 717 -16.22 25.76 -1.83
N SER A 718 -16.16 27.09 -1.83
CA SER A 718 -15.63 27.85 -0.68
C SER A 718 -16.42 27.54 0.60
N ALA A 719 -17.75 27.46 0.53
CA ALA A 719 -18.59 27.13 1.68
C ALA A 719 -18.36 25.71 2.20
N GLN A 720 -18.12 24.74 1.30
CA GLN A 720 -17.75 23.37 1.68
C GLN A 720 -16.35 23.32 2.32
N ARG A 721 -15.36 24.05 1.78
CA ARG A 721 -14.04 24.17 2.40
C ARG A 721 -14.08 24.84 3.78
N ASP A 722 -14.93 25.84 3.96
CA ASP A 722 -15.12 26.46 5.27
C ASP A 722 -15.77 25.51 6.27
N ALA A 723 -16.70 24.64 5.84
CA ALA A 723 -17.30 23.64 6.70
C ALA A 723 -16.27 22.63 7.25
N PHE A 724 -15.23 22.30 6.48
CA PHE A 724 -14.15 21.41 6.92
C PHE A 724 -13.27 21.96 8.05
N ARG A 725 -13.31 23.28 8.35
CA ARG A 725 -12.52 23.87 9.45
C ARG A 725 -12.87 23.32 10.82
N THR A 726 -14.04 22.72 10.97
CA THR A 726 -14.50 22.06 12.20
C THR A 726 -14.26 20.54 12.22
N THR A 727 -13.52 20.03 11.24
CA THR A 727 -13.19 18.60 11.18
C THR A 727 -12.39 18.19 12.41
N SER A 728 -12.87 17.15 13.12
CA SER A 728 -12.25 16.63 14.34
C SER A 728 -12.53 15.14 14.47
N LEU A 729 -11.48 14.35 14.74
CA LEU A 729 -11.63 12.93 15.04
C LEU A 729 -12.45 12.70 16.32
N SER A 730 -12.31 13.59 17.31
CA SER A 730 -13.16 13.57 18.52
C SER A 730 -14.65 13.71 18.19
N ARG A 731 -15.00 14.58 17.20
CA ARG A 731 -16.38 14.69 16.73
C ARG A 731 -16.87 13.41 16.04
N ILE A 732 -16.05 12.81 15.20
CA ILE A 732 -16.38 11.55 14.51
C ILE A 732 -16.62 10.44 15.53
N ILE A 733 -15.79 10.34 16.58
CA ILE A 733 -16.00 9.39 17.69
C ILE A 733 -17.36 9.66 18.38
N CYS A 734 -17.66 10.92 18.70
CA CYS A 734 -18.93 11.29 19.31
C CYS A 734 -20.15 10.91 18.48
N ASP A 735 -20.07 11.10 17.15
CA ASP A 735 -21.20 10.87 16.25
C ASP A 735 -21.48 9.38 15.96
N ASN A 736 -20.46 8.51 16.13
CA ASN A 736 -20.51 7.12 15.71
C ASN A 736 -20.36 6.10 16.83
N THR A 737 -20.33 6.57 18.10
CA THR A 737 -20.16 5.72 19.28
C THR A 737 -21.13 6.16 20.39
N ARG A 738 -21.09 5.42 21.51
CA ARG A 738 -21.81 5.84 22.72
C ARG A 738 -20.90 6.57 23.72
N ILE A 739 -19.70 6.92 23.31
CA ILE A 739 -18.74 7.72 24.08
C ILE A 739 -19.29 9.15 24.19
N ARG A 740 -19.39 9.67 25.42
CA ARG A 740 -19.96 10.99 25.68
C ARG A 740 -18.93 12.04 26.05
N LEU A 741 -17.77 11.61 26.47
CA LEU A 741 -16.64 12.45 26.86
C LEU A 741 -15.44 12.11 25.97
N VAL A 742 -14.78 13.11 25.40
CA VAL A 742 -13.62 12.94 24.52
C VAL A 742 -12.58 14.04 24.80
N PRO A 743 -11.30 13.83 24.55
CA PRO A 743 -10.34 14.92 24.54
C PRO A 743 -10.64 15.89 23.38
N PHE A 744 -10.32 17.17 23.56
CA PHE A 744 -10.40 18.14 22.46
C PHE A 744 -9.49 17.72 21.29
N ASP A 745 -8.27 17.35 21.64
CA ASP A 745 -7.27 16.83 20.69
C ASP A 745 -7.02 15.34 20.99
N PRO A 746 -7.51 14.41 20.17
CA PRO A 746 -7.43 12.99 20.47
C PRO A 746 -6.03 12.40 20.24
N PHE A 747 -5.11 13.13 19.62
CA PHE A 747 -3.71 12.72 19.43
C PHE A 747 -2.80 13.17 20.59
N ALA A 748 -3.25 14.14 21.38
CA ALA A 748 -2.55 14.53 22.60
C ALA A 748 -2.89 13.58 23.76
N HIS A 749 -1.89 13.25 24.56
CA HIS A 749 -2.13 12.48 25.79
C HIS A 749 -2.84 13.35 26.83
N THR A 750 -3.99 12.89 27.29
CA THR A 750 -4.80 13.53 28.34
C THR A 750 -4.47 12.90 29.67
N LEU A 751 -3.98 13.70 30.61
CA LEU A 751 -3.47 13.20 31.89
C LEU A 751 -4.58 12.79 32.86
N SER A 752 -5.75 13.40 32.78
CA SER A 752 -6.88 13.12 33.67
C SER A 752 -8.18 12.96 32.89
N PRO A 753 -9.05 12.03 33.26
CA PRO A 753 -10.43 11.99 32.75
C PRO A 753 -11.22 13.30 32.97
N ASP A 754 -10.83 14.12 33.92
CA ASP A 754 -11.48 15.40 34.22
C ASP A 754 -11.22 16.47 33.14
N ASP A 755 -10.18 16.30 32.31
CA ASP A 755 -9.86 17.17 31.20
C ASP A 755 -10.68 16.86 29.92
N LEU A 756 -11.50 15.80 29.94
CA LEU A 756 -12.32 15.42 28.81
C LEU A 756 -13.52 16.37 28.65
N LEU A 757 -13.86 16.63 27.41
CA LEU A 757 -15.00 17.47 27.05
C LEU A 757 -16.22 16.62 26.70
N PRO A 758 -17.44 17.07 27.10
CA PRO A 758 -18.66 16.45 26.62
C PRO A 758 -18.79 16.65 25.10
N CYS A 759 -19.30 15.64 24.41
CA CYS A 759 -19.50 15.65 22.96
C CYS A 759 -20.32 16.85 22.47
N THR A 760 -21.18 17.43 23.33
CA THR A 760 -21.96 18.64 23.04
C THR A 760 -21.10 19.89 22.88
N ARG A 761 -19.85 19.88 23.35
CA ARG A 761 -18.90 20.98 23.19
C ARG A 761 -17.99 20.83 21.96
N ILE A 762 -17.99 19.68 21.30
CA ILE A 762 -17.20 19.46 20.09
C ILE A 762 -18.02 19.91 18.88
N ALA A 763 -17.50 20.82 18.10
CA ALA A 763 -18.19 21.39 16.94
C ALA A 763 -18.54 20.33 15.89
N HIS A 764 -19.70 20.46 15.26
CA HIS A 764 -20.13 19.64 14.13
C HIS A 764 -19.73 20.28 12.80
N MET A 765 -19.42 19.46 11.83
CA MET A 765 -19.27 19.91 10.44
C MET A 765 -20.65 20.29 9.87
N ASN A 766 -20.77 21.47 9.34
CA ASN A 766 -22.03 21.95 8.76
C ASN A 766 -22.18 21.45 7.30
N LEU A 767 -23.02 20.46 7.11
CA LEU A 767 -23.29 19.86 5.80
C LEU A 767 -24.24 20.69 4.90
N SER A 768 -24.83 21.79 5.40
CA SER A 768 -25.75 22.62 4.60
C SER A 768 -25.14 23.14 3.29
N ALA A 769 -23.79 23.24 3.23
CA ALA A 769 -23.06 23.64 2.03
C ALA A 769 -23.11 22.60 0.89
N TRP A 770 -23.64 21.41 1.16
CA TRP A 770 -23.88 20.35 0.14
C TRP A 770 -25.33 20.34 -0.37
N ARG A 771 -26.18 21.28 0.05
CA ARG A 771 -27.55 21.38 -0.49
C ARG A 771 -27.47 21.78 -1.95
N GLU A 772 -28.08 21.00 -2.81
CA GLU A 772 -28.16 21.22 -4.26
C GLU A 772 -29.61 21.57 -4.65
N PRO A 773 -29.86 22.51 -5.58
CA PRO A 773 -31.19 22.80 -6.05
C PRO A 773 -31.84 21.59 -6.75
N ASP A 774 -33.14 21.40 -6.57
CA ASP A 774 -33.90 20.35 -7.19
C ASP A 774 -34.27 20.64 -8.65
N ALA A 775 -34.20 21.89 -9.02
CA ALA A 775 -34.68 22.37 -10.33
C ALA A 775 -33.72 23.42 -10.92
N ASP A 776 -33.58 23.35 -12.24
CA ASP A 776 -32.94 24.38 -13.04
C ASP A 776 -33.91 25.56 -13.20
N PRO A 777 -33.44 26.80 -13.15
CA PRO A 777 -34.31 27.96 -13.24
C PRO A 777 -35.04 28.09 -14.59
N VAL A 778 -34.51 27.49 -15.65
CA VAL A 778 -35.09 27.55 -17.02
C VAL A 778 -35.87 26.29 -17.37
N CYS A 779 -35.29 25.10 -17.18
CA CYS A 779 -35.87 23.83 -17.60
C CYS A 779 -36.57 23.04 -16.46
N GLY A 780 -36.66 23.63 -15.27
CA GLY A 780 -37.35 22.99 -14.15
C GLY A 780 -36.59 21.78 -13.55
N ALA A 781 -37.33 20.76 -13.12
CA ALA A 781 -36.74 19.62 -12.40
C ALA A 781 -35.58 18.96 -13.16
N VAL A 782 -34.46 18.82 -12.49
CA VAL A 782 -33.24 18.17 -13.05
C VAL A 782 -33.53 16.68 -13.24
N PRO A 783 -33.47 16.13 -14.47
CA PRO A 783 -33.72 14.71 -14.69
C PRO A 783 -32.59 13.86 -14.11
N ARG A 784 -32.96 12.83 -13.37
CA ARG A 784 -32.02 11.98 -12.66
C ARG A 784 -32.22 10.52 -12.98
N LEU A 785 -31.11 9.75 -12.96
CA LEU A 785 -31.19 8.30 -13.04
C LEU A 785 -31.71 7.73 -11.72
N HIS A 786 -32.50 6.68 -11.81
CA HIS A 786 -32.88 5.89 -10.63
C HIS A 786 -31.68 5.09 -10.09
N LEU A 787 -30.87 4.55 -11.00
CA LEU A 787 -29.58 3.89 -10.71
C LEU A 787 -28.46 4.65 -11.39
N GLY A 788 -27.31 4.81 -10.70
CA GLY A 788 -26.13 5.48 -11.23
C GLY A 788 -26.04 6.96 -10.89
N PHE A 789 -25.11 7.62 -11.56
CA PHE A 789 -24.80 9.03 -11.31
C PHE A 789 -25.59 9.94 -12.24
N SER A 790 -26.15 10.99 -11.67
CA SER A 790 -26.71 12.12 -12.37
C SER A 790 -26.10 13.38 -11.80
N VAL A 791 -25.20 14.02 -12.52
CA VAL A 791 -24.47 15.20 -12.05
C VAL A 791 -24.78 16.37 -12.95
N LEU A 792 -25.32 17.45 -12.36
CA LEU A 792 -25.49 18.71 -13.04
C LEU A 792 -24.12 19.39 -13.21
N CYS A 793 -23.79 19.73 -14.46
CA CYS A 793 -22.55 20.34 -14.88
C CYS A 793 -22.88 21.55 -15.75
N ASP A 794 -22.81 22.74 -15.15
CA ASP A 794 -23.27 23.98 -15.82
C ASP A 794 -24.73 23.85 -16.33
N SER A 795 -24.92 23.75 -17.64
CA SER A 795 -26.23 23.61 -18.27
C SER A 795 -26.56 22.20 -18.75
N ALA A 796 -25.77 21.21 -18.38
CA ALA A 796 -25.93 19.82 -18.80
C ALA A 796 -25.97 18.86 -17.61
N VAL A 797 -26.80 17.83 -17.68
CA VAL A 797 -26.80 16.70 -16.75
C VAL A 797 -26.06 15.53 -17.40
N MET A 798 -24.99 15.12 -16.78
CA MET A 798 -24.22 13.94 -17.20
C MET A 798 -24.67 12.70 -16.45
N TYR A 799 -24.68 11.57 -17.15
CA TYR A 799 -25.14 10.29 -16.62
C TYR A 799 -24.06 9.21 -16.72
N GLN A 800 -23.99 8.38 -15.72
CA GLN A 800 -23.16 7.17 -15.73
C GLN A 800 -23.87 6.08 -14.95
N CYS A 801 -23.96 4.87 -15.52
CA CYS A 801 -24.46 3.70 -14.82
C CYS A 801 -23.40 3.10 -13.89
N PRO A 802 -23.83 2.37 -12.85
CA PRO A 802 -22.92 1.59 -12.01
C PRO A 802 -22.22 0.49 -12.82
N THR A 803 -21.14 -0.06 -12.25
CA THR A 803 -20.48 -1.24 -12.81
C THR A 803 -21.49 -2.40 -12.94
N GLY A 804 -21.44 -3.12 -14.04
CA GLY A 804 -22.42 -4.19 -14.35
C GLY A 804 -23.68 -3.72 -15.07
N TYR A 805 -23.81 -2.41 -15.35
CA TYR A 805 -24.94 -1.86 -16.11
C TYR A 805 -24.48 -1.09 -17.35
N LEU A 806 -25.24 -1.20 -18.41
CA LEU A 806 -25.05 -0.47 -19.66
C LEU A 806 -25.97 0.75 -19.70
N LEU A 807 -25.42 1.92 -20.09
CA LEU A 807 -26.23 3.13 -20.32
C LEU A 807 -26.98 3.02 -21.65
N GLN A 808 -28.30 3.03 -21.58
CA GLN A 808 -29.19 3.05 -22.75
C GLN A 808 -29.72 4.47 -22.97
N GLY A 809 -29.25 5.13 -24.01
CA GLY A 809 -29.62 6.52 -24.35
C GLY A 809 -28.42 7.47 -24.35
N ALA A 810 -28.70 8.77 -24.34
CA ALA A 810 -27.67 9.80 -24.40
C ALA A 810 -26.90 9.90 -23.06
N PRO A 811 -25.56 9.96 -23.08
CA PRO A 811 -24.76 10.08 -21.84
C PRO A 811 -24.89 11.44 -21.16
N HIS A 812 -25.52 12.40 -21.80
CA HIS A 812 -25.82 13.71 -21.22
C HIS A 812 -27.08 14.29 -21.85
N VAL A 813 -27.78 15.16 -21.11
CA VAL A 813 -28.87 16.01 -21.58
C VAL A 813 -28.54 17.44 -21.26
N THR A 814 -29.01 18.38 -22.11
CA THR A 814 -28.82 19.81 -21.91
C THR A 814 -30.15 20.51 -21.74
N CYS A 815 -30.18 21.56 -20.95
CA CYS A 815 -31.34 22.42 -20.89
C CYS A 815 -31.42 23.26 -22.18
N ASP A 816 -32.50 23.09 -22.90
CA ASP A 816 -32.82 23.91 -24.08
C ASP A 816 -33.56 25.17 -23.63
N PRO A 817 -32.96 26.37 -23.74
CA PRO A 817 -33.57 27.61 -23.26
C PRO A 817 -34.78 28.04 -24.07
N ASP A 818 -34.92 27.59 -25.33
CA ASP A 818 -36.02 27.98 -26.21
C ASP A 818 -37.27 27.13 -25.93
N THR A 819 -37.09 25.85 -25.66
CA THR A 819 -38.19 24.90 -25.40
C THR A 819 -38.49 24.72 -23.92
N HIS A 820 -37.62 25.21 -23.02
CA HIS A 820 -37.68 25.01 -21.57
C HIS A 820 -37.72 23.54 -21.19
N LYS A 821 -37.01 22.66 -21.94
CA LYS A 821 -36.98 21.22 -21.72
C LYS A 821 -35.57 20.66 -21.74
N TRP A 822 -35.36 19.59 -20.98
CA TRP A 822 -34.16 18.79 -21.04
C TRP A 822 -34.14 17.93 -22.30
N THR A 823 -33.11 18.05 -23.13
CA THR A 823 -32.95 17.34 -24.40
C THR A 823 -31.54 16.75 -24.54
N PRO A 824 -31.39 15.56 -25.15
CA PRO A 824 -32.43 14.56 -25.48
C PRO A 824 -33.07 13.95 -24.22
N GLN A 825 -33.92 12.93 -24.38
CA GLN A 825 -34.53 12.25 -23.24
C GLN A 825 -33.45 11.60 -22.33
N PRO A 826 -33.62 11.63 -20.99
CA PRO A 826 -32.72 10.98 -20.06
C PRO A 826 -32.55 9.49 -20.36
N PRO A 827 -31.32 8.94 -20.20
CA PRO A 827 -31.05 7.52 -20.41
C PRO A 827 -31.58 6.67 -19.26
N THR A 828 -31.47 5.34 -19.42
CA THR A 828 -31.70 4.35 -18.37
C THR A 828 -30.48 3.44 -18.23
N CYS A 829 -30.33 2.82 -17.05
CA CYS A 829 -29.30 1.80 -16.81
C CYS A 829 -29.92 0.42 -16.96
N GLN A 830 -29.39 -0.37 -17.90
CA GLN A 830 -29.80 -1.75 -18.14
C GLN A 830 -28.72 -2.69 -17.60
N ASP A 831 -29.13 -3.70 -16.86
CA ASP A 831 -28.24 -4.74 -16.36
C ASP A 831 -27.53 -5.48 -17.50
N ILE A 832 -26.24 -5.74 -17.32
CA ILE A 832 -25.46 -6.53 -18.28
C ILE A 832 -25.62 -8.00 -17.90
N ASP A 833 -26.11 -8.82 -18.82
CA ASP A 833 -26.10 -10.27 -18.63
C ASP A 833 -24.71 -10.83 -18.91
N GLU A 834 -23.90 -10.94 -17.87
CA GLU A 834 -22.54 -11.49 -18.00
C GLU A 834 -22.56 -12.96 -18.36
N CYS A 835 -23.64 -13.68 -18.07
CA CYS A 835 -23.76 -15.10 -18.43
C CYS A 835 -23.89 -15.35 -19.93
N SER A 836 -24.25 -14.33 -20.70
CA SER A 836 -24.31 -14.35 -22.17
C SER A 836 -22.96 -14.03 -22.82
N ALA A 837 -21.93 -13.65 -22.05
CA ALA A 837 -20.63 -13.24 -22.58
C ALA A 837 -19.83 -14.41 -23.20
N HIS A 838 -19.07 -14.09 -24.26
CA HIS A 838 -18.09 -15.00 -24.86
C HIS A 838 -16.68 -14.37 -24.82
N PRO A 839 -15.66 -15.03 -24.19
CA PRO A 839 -15.75 -16.35 -23.54
C PRO A 839 -16.59 -16.34 -22.26
N PRO A 840 -17.10 -17.50 -21.81
CA PRO A 840 -17.93 -17.59 -20.61
C PRO A 840 -17.23 -17.06 -19.37
N VAL A 841 -17.95 -16.28 -18.55
CA VAL A 841 -17.41 -15.68 -17.33
C VAL A 841 -17.23 -16.68 -16.18
N CYS A 842 -18.01 -17.77 -16.18
CA CYS A 842 -17.90 -18.86 -15.22
C CYS A 842 -17.03 -20.00 -15.75
N PRO A 843 -16.26 -20.68 -14.87
CA PRO A 843 -15.58 -21.93 -15.21
C PRO A 843 -16.54 -22.97 -15.80
N PRO A 844 -16.08 -23.89 -16.68
CA PRO A 844 -16.95 -24.84 -17.38
C PRO A 844 -17.75 -25.81 -16.49
N HIS A 845 -17.34 -25.97 -15.23
CA HIS A 845 -18.00 -26.84 -14.25
C HIS A 845 -19.02 -26.12 -13.36
N LEU A 846 -19.20 -24.82 -13.56
CA LEU A 846 -20.16 -24.01 -12.82
C LEU A 846 -21.24 -23.44 -13.73
N GLN A 847 -22.45 -23.33 -13.20
CA GLN A 847 -23.56 -22.67 -13.86
C GLN A 847 -23.52 -21.17 -13.53
N CYS A 848 -23.65 -20.36 -14.57
CA CYS A 848 -23.76 -18.91 -14.43
C CYS A 848 -25.20 -18.49 -14.20
N PHE A 849 -25.42 -17.62 -13.22
CA PHE A 849 -26.68 -16.94 -13.00
C PHE A 849 -26.46 -15.44 -13.03
N ASN A 850 -27.14 -14.76 -13.93
CA ASN A 850 -27.14 -13.30 -13.95
C ASN A 850 -27.83 -12.74 -12.70
N THR A 851 -27.25 -11.69 -12.14
CA THR A 851 -27.79 -10.98 -10.98
C THR A 851 -27.68 -9.47 -11.23
N PRO A 852 -28.55 -8.62 -10.67
CA PRO A 852 -28.46 -7.19 -10.87
C PRO A 852 -27.06 -6.61 -10.57
N GLY A 853 -26.37 -6.12 -11.60
CA GLY A 853 -25.02 -5.56 -11.52
C GLY A 853 -23.89 -6.57 -11.49
N GLY A 854 -24.14 -7.86 -11.85
CA GLY A 854 -23.12 -8.88 -11.88
C GLY A 854 -23.67 -10.30 -12.07
N HIS A 855 -22.85 -11.31 -11.80
CA HIS A 855 -23.24 -12.71 -11.95
C HIS A 855 -22.74 -13.56 -10.77
N THR A 856 -23.32 -14.74 -10.63
CA THR A 856 -22.86 -15.77 -9.68
C THR A 856 -22.60 -17.08 -10.41
N CYS A 857 -21.51 -17.76 -10.04
CA CYS A 857 -21.18 -19.08 -10.53
C CYS A 857 -21.45 -20.11 -9.43
N THR A 858 -22.41 -21.03 -9.64
CA THR A 858 -22.79 -22.05 -8.67
C THR A 858 -22.57 -23.45 -9.22
N GLU A 859 -22.31 -24.42 -8.36
CA GLU A 859 -22.22 -25.82 -8.76
C GLU A 859 -23.60 -26.33 -9.27
N PHE A 860 -23.58 -27.19 -10.28
CA PHE A 860 -24.80 -27.89 -10.73
C PHE A 860 -25.41 -28.69 -9.55
N SER A 861 -26.48 -28.24 -8.98
CA SER A 861 -27.26 -29.07 -8.08
C SER A 861 -28.06 -30.06 -8.93
N PHE A 862 -27.53 -31.27 -9.11
CA PHE A 862 -28.39 -32.37 -9.52
C PHE A 862 -29.36 -32.65 -8.37
N GLY A 863 -30.58 -32.14 -8.52
CA GLY A 863 -31.68 -32.55 -7.68
C GLY A 863 -31.79 -34.08 -7.76
N LYS A 864 -31.55 -34.76 -6.66
CA LYS A 864 -32.04 -36.14 -6.55
C LYS A 864 -33.57 -36.14 -6.62
N PRO A 865 -34.19 -37.07 -7.38
CA PRO A 865 -35.62 -37.17 -7.46
C PRO A 865 -36.26 -37.53 -6.12
#